data_54493154e621fd19674d8a620c6b71dc
#
_entry.id   54493154e621fd19674d8a620c6b71dc
#
_cell.length_a   1.000
_cell.length_b   1.000
_cell.length_c   1.000
_cell.angle_alpha   90.00
_cell.angle_beta   90.00
_cell.angle_gamma   90.00
#
_symmetry.space_group_name_H-M   'P 1'
#
loop_
_entity.id
_entity.type
_entity.pdbx_description
1 polymer ?
#
loop_
_entity_poly.entity_id
_entity_poly.type
_entity_poly.pdbx_seq_one_letter_code
_entity_poly.pdbx_strand_id
1 'polypeptide(L)'
;SDLYIRPLDGKAEAWLEIQNDRYDTLPVELSLSLYGQNFPETVFEDHRFTPETTRFVGMGDSLTEAAVKSELGKGIPMPLKHGKNLYKLKFDLPDAKLWDLETPYLYQLHAAVLVNGTCIDRLARQFGMRSFTQDTESPQRKGMFYLNGCSIRLRGANTMGFEQQDVLRGDLPQLIDDILLAKLCNMNFLRLTQRPVQDEVYEYCDKLGLMTQTDLPLFGVMRRFRVPEGIRQAEELARMVRKHPCNVVVSYINEPFPNANNEPHRHLLRPELENFFTCCDLVVKFSNPDQVIKHVDGDYDPPTDGIPDNHCYPMWYNGHGIDIGRLHRGYWLPVKPGWYYGCGEYGAEGLDSAEVMEECYPREWMREPFDPGHIVRSQTKSFSGFFYDAQEDMQGWISRSQRYQAFAARMMTEAFRRDDRMVSNAIHLFIDAWPSGWMKSIMDCKRIPKQAYFAYRDALAPLLVSLRTDRFAYTAGETIQIEAFLCNDTVKSGAYTLAFELYNEQNKLIQTGRVPAHADACRAAYIASAEFPAETAQDRETLTLRAVLLDRNGDVVNDTEQKLTVFQDVTVVPNDNVVILKLEPGLHTVAGETVTVKPCGMLPLHFVSRKTGHPAVDEFKEQDFSYWYDAKEDCITPLLDTTFTAEGFTPILLSNNMDEQGNWGPVLAAAEKLYEGKHYVICQLDLRQENPVAKRFLRNLYRLGTK
;
A
#
# COMPACT_ATOMS: atom_id res chain seq x y z
N SER A 1 35.07 -13.70 6.31
CA SER A 1 34.75 -12.70 5.31
C SER A 1 33.31 -12.81 4.82
N ASP A 2 33.03 -13.17 3.56
CA ASP A 2 31.62 -13.22 3.06
C ASP A 2 31.43 -14.40 2.11
N LEU A 3 30.22 -14.94 2.05
CA LEU A 3 29.78 -15.98 1.13
C LEU A 3 28.42 -15.58 0.55
N TYR A 4 28.40 -15.33 -0.75
CA TYR A 4 27.19 -15.07 -1.50
C TYR A 4 26.99 -16.14 -2.59
N ILE A 5 25.78 -16.64 -2.72
CA ILE A 5 25.42 -17.59 -3.77
C ILE A 5 24.50 -16.89 -4.75
N ARG A 6 24.97 -16.74 -5.99
CA ARG A 6 24.21 -16.19 -7.09
C ARG A 6 23.50 -17.32 -7.84
N PRO A 7 22.16 -17.39 -7.80
CA PRO A 7 21.40 -18.34 -8.60
C PRO A 7 21.53 -18.01 -10.10
N LEU A 8 21.66 -19.04 -10.91
CA LEU A 8 21.68 -18.98 -12.38
C LEU A 8 20.76 -20.08 -12.91
N ASP A 9 20.43 -20.06 -14.20
CA ASP A 9 19.62 -21.10 -14.81
C ASP A 9 20.39 -22.43 -14.82
N GLY A 10 19.89 -23.43 -14.09
CA GLY A 10 20.50 -24.75 -13.92
C GLY A 10 21.88 -24.77 -13.28
N LYS A 11 22.32 -23.68 -12.66
CA LYS A 11 23.66 -23.49 -12.06
C LYS A 11 23.59 -22.54 -10.88
N ALA A 12 24.69 -22.50 -10.11
CA ALA A 12 24.94 -21.45 -9.14
C ALA A 12 26.41 -21.02 -9.15
N GLU A 13 26.66 -19.81 -8.69
CA GLU A 13 28.00 -19.26 -8.54
C GLU A 13 28.19 -18.81 -7.08
N ALA A 14 29.07 -19.48 -6.33
CA ALA A 14 29.42 -19.07 -4.98
C ALA A 14 30.57 -18.04 -5.03
N TRP A 15 30.33 -16.87 -4.43
CA TRP A 15 31.31 -15.79 -4.29
C TRP A 15 31.87 -15.82 -2.89
N LEU A 16 33.14 -16.31 -2.76
CA LEU A 16 33.84 -16.35 -1.49
C LEU A 16 34.80 -15.17 -1.38
N GLU A 17 34.54 -14.29 -0.43
CA GLU A 17 35.48 -13.24 -0.03
C GLU A 17 36.29 -13.75 1.17
N ILE A 18 37.63 -13.91 1.00
CA ILE A 18 38.54 -14.44 2.02
C ILE A 18 39.59 -13.39 2.33
N GLN A 19 39.75 -13.04 3.60
CA GLN A 19 40.76 -12.13 4.08
C GLN A 19 42.01 -12.93 4.48
N ASN A 20 43.17 -12.58 3.93
CA ASN A 20 44.47 -13.05 4.37
C ASN A 20 45.30 -11.92 4.99
N ASP A 21 45.51 -11.96 6.29
CA ASP A 21 46.28 -10.92 7.00
C ASP A 21 47.78 -11.20 7.00
N ARG A 22 48.22 -12.36 6.47
CA ARG A 22 49.63 -12.67 6.30
C ARG A 22 50.18 -11.98 5.08
N TYR A 23 51.45 -11.54 5.15
CA TYR A 23 52.10 -10.88 4.01
C TYR A 23 52.49 -11.86 2.90
N ASP A 24 52.61 -13.14 3.20
CA ASP A 24 52.92 -14.19 2.24
C ASP A 24 51.67 -14.72 1.55
N THR A 25 51.83 -15.15 0.31
CA THR A 25 50.75 -15.84 -0.44
C THR A 25 50.57 -17.24 0.15
N LEU A 26 49.38 -17.58 0.55
CA LEU A 26 49.00 -18.86 1.10
C LEU A 26 48.34 -19.74 0.03
N PRO A 27 48.91 -20.90 -0.35
CA PRO A 27 48.23 -21.81 -1.26
C PRO A 27 47.06 -22.50 -0.54
N VAL A 28 45.84 -22.40 -1.09
CA VAL A 28 44.63 -22.97 -0.48
C VAL A 28 43.88 -23.85 -1.47
N GLU A 29 43.15 -24.83 -0.94
CA GLU A 29 42.11 -25.55 -1.65
C GLU A 29 40.74 -25.05 -1.14
N LEU A 30 39.78 -24.92 -2.02
CA LEU A 30 38.41 -24.56 -1.69
C LEU A 30 37.48 -25.76 -1.89
N SER A 31 36.71 -26.06 -0.86
CA SER A 31 35.72 -27.15 -0.89
C SER A 31 34.34 -26.63 -0.57
N LEU A 32 33.35 -27.10 -1.32
CA LEU A 32 31.94 -26.84 -1.05
C LEU A 32 31.21 -28.15 -0.75
N SER A 33 30.23 -28.06 0.18
CA SER A 33 29.22 -29.11 0.39
C SER A 33 27.83 -28.45 0.36
N LEU A 34 26.88 -29.06 -0.33
CA LEU A 34 25.56 -28.52 -0.55
C LEU A 34 24.49 -29.48 -0.09
N TYR A 35 23.61 -28.99 0.79
CA TYR A 35 22.49 -29.74 1.38
C TYR A 35 21.16 -28.99 1.19
N GLY A 36 20.06 -29.76 1.07
CA GLY A 36 18.73 -29.20 1.29
C GLY A 36 18.57 -28.77 2.76
N GLN A 37 17.98 -27.59 2.99
CA GLN A 37 17.74 -27.11 4.37
C GLN A 37 16.40 -27.58 4.90
N ASN A 38 15.33 -27.45 4.11
CA ASN A 38 13.96 -27.79 4.47
C ASN A 38 13.40 -28.98 3.65
N PHE A 39 14.28 -29.71 3.00
CA PHE A 39 13.98 -30.97 2.30
C PHE A 39 15.18 -31.91 2.43
N PRO A 40 14.94 -33.26 2.44
CA PRO A 40 15.98 -34.24 2.74
C PRO A 40 16.81 -34.58 1.50
N GLU A 41 17.81 -33.74 1.16
CA GLU A 41 18.69 -33.97 0.01
C GLU A 41 20.11 -33.54 0.34
N THR A 42 21.08 -34.44 0.06
CA THR A 42 22.50 -34.09 -0.05
C THR A 42 22.82 -33.98 -1.52
N VAL A 43 23.10 -32.75 -2.00
CA VAL A 43 23.35 -32.52 -3.43
C VAL A 43 24.76 -32.96 -3.77
N PHE A 44 25.73 -32.49 -2.99
CA PHE A 44 27.11 -32.96 -3.08
C PHE A 44 27.87 -32.66 -1.75
N GLU A 45 28.96 -33.41 -1.51
CA GLU A 45 29.85 -33.22 -0.37
C GLU A 45 31.30 -33.14 -0.82
N ASP A 46 32.09 -32.31 -0.10
CA ASP A 46 33.53 -32.11 -0.30
C ASP A 46 33.96 -31.92 -1.75
N HIS A 47 33.14 -31.18 -2.53
CA HIS A 47 33.47 -30.88 -3.91
C HIS A 47 34.65 -29.90 -3.96
N ARG A 48 35.78 -30.37 -4.50
CA ARG A 48 37.00 -29.57 -4.64
C ARG A 48 36.99 -28.83 -5.96
N PHE A 49 37.28 -27.54 -5.91
CA PHE A 49 37.29 -26.69 -7.10
C PHE A 49 38.66 -26.67 -7.75
N THR A 50 38.67 -26.80 -9.08
CA THR A 50 39.83 -26.72 -9.95
C THR A 50 39.95 -25.32 -10.56
N PRO A 51 41.11 -24.96 -11.14
CA PRO A 51 41.30 -23.71 -11.84
C PRO A 51 40.29 -23.46 -12.99
N GLU A 52 39.83 -24.53 -13.62
CA GLU A 52 38.86 -24.44 -14.74
C GLU A 52 37.45 -24.03 -14.26
N THR A 53 37.10 -24.35 -13.00
CA THR A 53 35.79 -24.01 -12.41
C THR A 53 35.82 -22.77 -11.52
N THR A 54 37.03 -22.19 -11.36
CA THR A 54 37.26 -21.08 -10.43
C THR A 54 37.73 -19.84 -11.16
N ARG A 55 37.13 -18.73 -10.84
CA ARG A 55 37.56 -17.39 -11.28
C ARG A 55 38.07 -16.61 -10.08
N PHE A 56 39.35 -16.28 -10.10
CA PHE A 56 39.94 -15.39 -9.10
C PHE A 56 39.76 -13.93 -9.55
N VAL A 57 39.25 -13.13 -8.64
CA VAL A 57 39.10 -11.68 -8.82
C VAL A 57 39.80 -11.04 -7.62
N GLY A 58 41.08 -10.75 -7.77
CA GLY A 58 41.89 -10.10 -6.71
C GLY A 58 41.39 -8.66 -6.48
N MET A 59 41.21 -8.29 -5.22
CA MET A 59 40.91 -6.92 -4.84
C MET A 59 42.23 -6.21 -4.50
N GLY A 60 42.72 -5.38 -5.40
CA GLY A 60 43.92 -4.58 -5.21
C GLY A 60 45.13 -4.94 -6.08
N ASP A 61 45.10 -6.06 -6.80
CA ASP A 61 46.17 -6.45 -7.72
C ASP A 61 45.63 -6.71 -9.14
N SER A 62 46.42 -6.37 -10.13
CA SER A 62 46.13 -6.48 -11.56
C SER A 62 46.25 -7.90 -12.13
N LEU A 63 45.92 -8.93 -11.35
CA LEU A 63 45.92 -10.31 -11.87
C LEU A 63 44.75 -10.50 -12.82
N THR A 64 45.05 -10.73 -14.08
CA THR A 64 44.06 -11.13 -15.08
C THR A 64 43.68 -12.61 -14.86
N GLU A 65 42.47 -12.98 -15.33
CA GLU A 65 42.01 -14.37 -15.29
C GLU A 65 43.03 -15.34 -15.97
N ALA A 66 43.67 -14.90 -17.04
CA ALA A 66 44.70 -15.65 -17.73
C ALA A 66 45.95 -15.84 -16.87
N ALA A 67 46.37 -14.83 -16.11
CA ALA A 67 47.50 -14.92 -15.21
C ALA A 67 47.24 -15.91 -14.06
N VAL A 68 46.00 -15.87 -13.49
CA VAL A 68 45.60 -16.83 -12.45
C VAL A 68 45.62 -18.25 -12.98
N LYS A 69 45.10 -18.53 -14.16
CA LYS A 69 45.10 -19.84 -14.80
C LYS A 69 46.52 -20.33 -15.09
N SER A 70 47.45 -19.46 -15.48
CA SER A 70 48.83 -19.80 -15.73
C SER A 70 49.63 -20.06 -14.45
N GLU A 71 49.34 -19.34 -13.37
CA GLU A 71 49.96 -19.55 -12.06
C GLU A 71 49.47 -20.85 -11.36
N LEU A 72 48.15 -21.15 -11.50
CA LEU A 72 47.60 -22.32 -10.81
C LEU A 72 47.94 -23.65 -11.45
N GLY A 73 48.17 -23.72 -12.76
CA GLY A 73 48.48 -24.97 -13.46
C GLY A 73 47.54 -26.14 -13.07
N LYS A 74 47.80 -27.34 -13.58
CA LYS A 74 47.03 -28.53 -13.17
C LYS A 74 47.45 -29.03 -11.79
N GLY A 75 46.51 -29.02 -10.84
CA GLY A 75 46.72 -29.56 -9.49
C GLY A 75 47.47 -28.63 -8.55
N ILE A 76 47.64 -27.36 -8.84
CA ILE A 76 48.22 -26.37 -7.95
C ILE A 76 47.12 -25.71 -7.11
N PRO A 77 47.31 -25.58 -5.78
CA PRO A 77 46.40 -24.85 -4.92
C PRO A 77 46.21 -23.38 -5.36
N MET A 78 45.03 -22.83 -5.12
CA MET A 78 44.71 -21.44 -5.44
C MET A 78 45.49 -20.49 -4.54
N PRO A 79 46.00 -19.35 -5.05
CA PRO A 79 46.76 -18.39 -4.26
C PRO A 79 45.82 -17.52 -3.43
N LEU A 80 46.00 -17.49 -2.11
CA LEU A 80 45.39 -16.53 -1.21
C LEU A 80 46.41 -15.42 -0.90
N LYS A 81 46.32 -14.31 -1.61
CA LYS A 81 47.25 -13.18 -1.43
C LYS A 81 46.92 -12.37 -0.19
N HIS A 82 47.87 -11.54 0.25
CA HIS A 82 47.63 -10.61 1.34
C HIS A 82 46.44 -9.70 1.03
N GLY A 83 45.58 -9.43 2.01
CA GLY A 83 44.36 -8.63 1.89
C GLY A 83 43.13 -9.46 1.47
N LYS A 84 42.17 -8.80 0.84
CA LYS A 84 40.91 -9.42 0.40
C LYS A 84 41.07 -10.13 -0.93
N ASN A 85 40.54 -11.35 -1.00
CA ASN A 85 40.56 -12.21 -2.18
C ASN A 85 39.13 -12.63 -2.47
N LEU A 86 38.67 -12.51 -3.74
CA LEU A 86 37.34 -12.93 -4.18
C LEU A 86 37.49 -14.11 -5.15
N TYR A 87 36.95 -15.26 -4.76
CA TYR A 87 36.81 -16.43 -5.63
C TYR A 87 35.35 -16.59 -6.05
N LYS A 88 35.13 -16.83 -7.37
CA LYS A 88 33.85 -17.19 -7.92
C LYS A 88 33.86 -18.63 -8.38
N LEU A 89 33.15 -19.48 -7.65
CA LEU A 89 33.10 -20.92 -7.86
C LEU A 89 31.77 -21.26 -8.54
N LYS A 90 31.81 -21.86 -9.73
CA LYS A 90 30.63 -22.30 -10.45
C LYS A 90 30.39 -23.78 -10.26
N PHE A 91 29.14 -24.15 -10.07
CA PHE A 91 28.70 -25.54 -10.00
C PHE A 91 27.34 -25.72 -10.66
N ASP A 92 27.14 -26.90 -11.26
CA ASP A 92 25.87 -27.25 -11.90
C ASP A 92 24.83 -27.66 -10.84
N LEU A 93 23.58 -27.24 -11.08
CA LEU A 93 22.42 -27.55 -10.26
C LEU A 93 21.18 -27.67 -11.15
N PRO A 94 21.15 -28.62 -12.10
CA PRO A 94 20.12 -28.66 -13.15
C PRO A 94 18.72 -28.97 -12.60
N ASP A 95 18.64 -29.74 -11.52
CA ASP A 95 17.39 -30.15 -10.88
C ASP A 95 17.08 -29.34 -9.61
N ALA A 96 17.52 -28.08 -9.58
CA ALA A 96 17.31 -27.20 -8.42
C ALA A 96 15.83 -27.07 -8.05
N LYS A 97 15.52 -27.30 -6.78
CA LYS A 97 14.24 -26.93 -6.21
C LYS A 97 14.20 -25.41 -6.04
N LEU A 98 13.24 -24.78 -6.71
CA LEU A 98 13.16 -23.32 -6.69
C LEU A 98 12.47 -22.82 -5.43
N TRP A 99 12.95 -21.69 -4.94
CA TRP A 99 12.29 -20.93 -3.90
C TRP A 99 11.13 -20.13 -4.52
N ASP A 100 9.92 -20.29 -3.96
CA ASP A 100 8.75 -19.48 -4.28
C ASP A 100 7.89 -19.24 -3.02
N LEU A 101 6.72 -18.62 -3.18
CA LEU A 101 5.84 -18.24 -2.08
C LEU A 101 5.12 -19.44 -1.43
N GLU A 102 4.89 -20.51 -2.18
CA GLU A 102 4.15 -21.69 -1.74
C GLU A 102 5.09 -22.81 -1.31
N THR A 103 6.21 -22.94 -2.01
CA THR A 103 7.25 -23.94 -1.74
C THR A 103 8.62 -23.28 -1.59
N PRO A 104 8.89 -22.61 -0.46
CA PRO A 104 10.13 -21.86 -0.26
C PRO A 104 11.30 -22.78 0.02
N TYR A 105 11.73 -23.54 -1.01
CA TYR A 105 12.89 -24.45 -0.88
C TYR A 105 14.18 -23.69 -0.64
N LEU A 106 14.90 -24.10 0.39
CA LEU A 106 16.15 -23.51 0.84
C LEU A 106 17.26 -24.54 0.88
N TYR A 107 18.45 -24.09 0.57
CA TYR A 107 19.69 -24.86 0.63
C TYR A 107 20.62 -24.30 1.70
N GLN A 108 21.53 -25.15 2.18
CA GLN A 108 22.68 -24.80 3.01
C GLN A 108 23.96 -25.08 2.23
N LEU A 109 24.71 -24.04 1.89
CA LEU A 109 26.01 -24.16 1.31
C LEU A 109 27.09 -24.02 2.40
N HIS A 110 27.93 -25.05 2.56
CA HIS A 110 29.10 -25.04 3.43
C HIS A 110 30.34 -24.85 2.56
N ALA A 111 31.10 -23.80 2.83
CA ALA A 111 32.37 -23.52 2.17
C ALA A 111 33.52 -23.71 3.16
N ALA A 112 34.57 -24.43 2.75
CA ALA A 112 35.76 -24.64 3.54
C ALA A 112 37.03 -24.21 2.80
N VAL A 113 37.96 -23.60 3.54
CA VAL A 113 39.28 -23.22 3.07
C VAL A 113 40.28 -24.21 3.70
N LEU A 114 41.06 -24.89 2.87
CA LEU A 114 42.00 -25.90 3.33
C LEU A 114 43.42 -25.52 2.94
N VAL A 115 44.35 -25.82 3.82
CA VAL A 115 45.79 -25.72 3.60
C VAL A 115 46.41 -27.11 3.87
N ASN A 116 47.07 -27.66 2.85
CA ASN A 116 47.63 -29.03 2.93
C ASN A 116 46.61 -30.07 3.42
N GLY A 117 45.37 -29.97 2.92
CA GLY A 117 44.26 -30.87 3.29
C GLY A 117 43.62 -30.61 4.66
N THR A 118 44.14 -29.66 5.45
CA THR A 118 43.58 -29.30 6.77
C THR A 118 42.65 -28.09 6.62
N CYS A 119 41.41 -28.20 7.10
CA CYS A 119 40.46 -27.10 7.11
C CYS A 119 40.91 -26.04 8.12
N ILE A 120 41.16 -24.81 7.62
CA ILE A 120 41.59 -23.66 8.42
C ILE A 120 40.49 -22.65 8.67
N ASP A 121 39.45 -22.62 7.79
CA ASP A 121 38.30 -21.77 7.95
C ASP A 121 37.09 -22.39 7.23
N ARG A 122 35.88 -22.10 7.73
CA ARG A 122 34.65 -22.55 7.12
C ARG A 122 33.51 -21.56 7.39
N LEU A 123 32.57 -21.50 6.45
CA LEU A 123 31.35 -20.67 6.54
C LEU A 123 30.18 -21.45 5.96
N ALA A 124 29.02 -21.36 6.59
CA ALA A 124 27.78 -21.89 6.07
C ALA A 124 26.84 -20.76 5.75
N ARG A 125 26.07 -20.91 4.67
CA ARG A 125 25.10 -19.91 4.24
C ARG A 125 23.81 -20.54 3.71
N GLN A 126 22.66 -20.06 4.22
CA GLN A 126 21.34 -20.33 3.64
C GLN A 126 21.20 -19.56 2.33
N PHE A 127 20.57 -20.15 1.33
CA PHE A 127 20.15 -19.48 0.11
C PHE A 127 18.98 -20.21 -0.54
N GLY A 128 18.29 -19.54 -1.47
CA GLY A 128 17.24 -20.14 -2.31
C GLY A 128 17.58 -19.97 -3.79
N MET A 129 17.31 -20.99 -4.58
CA MET A 129 17.40 -20.91 -6.04
C MET A 129 16.16 -20.23 -6.57
N ARG A 130 16.29 -19.01 -7.10
CA ARG A 130 15.20 -18.27 -7.73
C ARG A 130 15.71 -17.24 -8.74
N SER A 131 14.87 -16.84 -9.67
CA SER A 131 15.03 -15.62 -10.46
C SER A 131 13.93 -14.63 -10.11
N PHE A 132 14.27 -13.33 -9.97
CA PHE A 132 13.31 -12.25 -9.91
C PHE A 132 13.76 -11.14 -10.85
N THR A 133 12.92 -10.80 -11.82
CA THR A 133 13.26 -9.86 -12.88
C THR A 133 12.16 -8.86 -13.12
N GLN A 134 12.53 -7.75 -13.73
CA GLN A 134 11.60 -6.73 -14.22
C GLN A 134 11.73 -6.64 -15.75
N ASP A 135 10.60 -6.61 -16.44
CA ASP A 135 10.57 -6.39 -17.90
C ASP A 135 10.88 -4.92 -18.21
N THR A 136 11.95 -4.67 -18.93
CA THR A 136 12.34 -3.34 -19.41
C THR A 136 12.29 -3.20 -20.93
N GLU A 137 12.06 -4.32 -21.64
CA GLU A 137 12.18 -4.38 -23.10
C GLU A 137 10.85 -4.47 -23.84
N SER A 138 9.89 -5.21 -23.30
CA SER A 138 8.59 -5.41 -23.94
C SER A 138 7.83 -4.10 -24.12
N PRO A 139 7.38 -3.72 -25.31
CA PRO A 139 6.66 -2.47 -25.53
C PRO A 139 5.33 -2.35 -24.76
N GLN A 140 4.75 -3.46 -24.33
CA GLN A 140 3.40 -3.51 -23.73
C GLN A 140 3.39 -3.88 -22.24
N ARG A 141 4.52 -4.34 -21.68
CA ARG A 141 4.60 -4.85 -20.33
C ARG A 141 5.80 -4.34 -19.53
N LYS A 142 6.39 -3.23 -19.93
CA LYS A 142 7.51 -2.62 -19.20
C LYS A 142 7.14 -2.38 -17.75
N GLY A 143 8.01 -2.83 -16.86
CA GLY A 143 7.79 -2.74 -15.43
C GLY A 143 7.15 -3.98 -14.78
N MET A 144 6.64 -4.94 -15.58
CA MET A 144 6.09 -6.19 -15.04
C MET A 144 7.17 -7.01 -14.34
N PHE A 145 6.84 -7.58 -13.18
CA PHE A 145 7.74 -8.46 -12.44
C PHE A 145 7.52 -9.92 -12.78
N TYR A 146 8.60 -10.69 -12.67
CA TYR A 146 8.60 -12.14 -12.89
C TYR A 146 9.36 -12.84 -11.76
N LEU A 147 8.72 -13.81 -11.12
CA LEU A 147 9.33 -14.76 -10.20
C LEU A 147 9.44 -16.11 -10.90
N ASN A 148 10.66 -16.63 -11.05
CA ASN A 148 10.93 -17.90 -11.75
C ASN A 148 10.29 -17.96 -13.15
N GLY A 149 10.32 -16.84 -13.87
CA GLY A 149 9.73 -16.72 -15.22
C GLY A 149 8.21 -16.53 -15.25
N CYS A 150 7.51 -16.64 -14.13
CA CYS A 150 6.07 -16.40 -14.04
C CYS A 150 5.78 -14.96 -13.64
N SER A 151 4.84 -14.31 -14.34
CA SER A 151 4.41 -12.95 -13.99
C SER A 151 3.86 -12.91 -12.56
N ILE A 152 4.25 -11.88 -11.81
CA ILE A 152 3.81 -11.69 -10.43
C ILE A 152 3.55 -10.21 -10.14
N ARG A 153 2.53 -9.93 -9.32
CA ARG A 153 2.22 -8.60 -8.79
C ARG A 153 2.53 -8.57 -7.30
N LEU A 154 3.16 -7.51 -6.83
CA LEU A 154 3.44 -7.32 -5.41
C LEU A 154 2.20 -6.73 -4.74
N ARG A 155 1.69 -7.42 -3.73
CA ARG A 155 0.52 -7.04 -2.93
C ARG A 155 0.88 -7.15 -1.46
N GLY A 156 0.94 -6.04 -0.77
CA GLY A 156 1.42 -6.12 0.59
C GLY A 156 1.21 -4.87 1.42
N ALA A 157 2.06 -4.69 2.39
CA ALA A 157 1.96 -3.58 3.32
C ALA A 157 3.34 -3.04 3.70
N ASN A 158 3.33 -1.80 4.14
CA ASN A 158 4.49 -1.16 4.76
C ASN A 158 4.65 -1.65 6.20
N THR A 159 5.90 -1.74 6.66
CA THR A 159 6.24 -1.98 8.06
C THR A 159 6.96 -0.76 8.64
N MET A 160 6.80 -0.51 9.92
CA MET A 160 7.40 0.63 10.61
C MET A 160 8.07 0.23 11.93
N GLY A 161 8.60 -1.02 12.01
CA GLY A 161 9.50 -1.43 13.07
C GLY A 161 8.96 -2.47 14.07
N PHE A 162 7.75 -3.00 13.91
CA PHE A 162 7.27 -4.08 14.76
C PHE A 162 8.17 -5.31 14.65
N GLU A 163 8.59 -5.66 13.44
CA GLU A 163 9.49 -6.76 13.13
C GLU A 163 10.86 -6.63 13.82
N GLN A 164 11.38 -5.40 13.87
CA GLN A 164 12.63 -5.12 14.58
C GLN A 164 12.46 -5.25 16.10
N GLN A 165 11.31 -4.82 16.64
CA GLN A 165 11.04 -4.96 18.07
C GLN A 165 10.96 -6.41 18.50
N ASP A 166 10.36 -7.29 17.69
CA ASP A 166 10.24 -8.71 17.99
C ASP A 166 11.63 -9.37 18.06
N VAL A 167 12.50 -9.08 17.08
CA VAL A 167 13.90 -9.56 17.10
C VAL A 167 14.66 -9.00 18.32
N LEU A 168 14.54 -7.70 18.61
CA LEU A 168 15.24 -7.07 19.76
C LEU A 168 14.78 -7.60 21.11
N ARG A 169 13.54 -8.07 21.22
CA ARG A 169 13.01 -8.74 22.42
C ARG A 169 13.39 -10.22 22.49
N GLY A 170 13.92 -10.78 21.40
CA GLY A 170 14.15 -12.23 21.25
C GLY A 170 12.85 -13.01 21.04
N ASP A 171 11.76 -12.35 20.67
CA ASP A 171 10.45 -12.96 20.45
C ASP A 171 10.28 -13.41 18.98
N LEU A 172 11.11 -14.38 18.59
CA LEU A 172 11.06 -14.96 17.26
C LEU A 172 9.72 -15.69 16.96
N PRO A 173 9.05 -16.34 17.93
CA PRO A 173 7.72 -16.85 17.69
C PRO A 173 6.73 -15.77 17.23
N GLN A 174 6.74 -14.57 17.85
CA GLN A 174 5.87 -13.46 17.42
C GLN A 174 6.21 -12.99 16.00
N LEU A 175 7.50 -12.89 15.66
CA LEU A 175 7.91 -12.56 14.29
C LEU A 175 7.39 -13.57 13.26
N ILE A 176 7.42 -14.87 13.58
CA ILE A 176 6.87 -15.92 12.72
C ILE A 176 5.36 -15.72 12.55
N ASP A 177 4.62 -15.50 13.63
CA ASP A 177 3.18 -15.27 13.60
C ASP A 177 2.83 -14.03 12.79
N ASP A 178 3.57 -12.93 12.91
CA ASP A 178 3.35 -11.71 12.13
C ASP A 178 3.57 -11.93 10.62
N ILE A 179 4.57 -12.70 10.22
CA ILE A 179 4.79 -13.09 8.81
C ILE A 179 3.63 -13.97 8.32
N LEU A 180 3.16 -14.91 9.14
CA LEU A 180 2.01 -15.75 8.80
C LEU A 180 0.70 -14.93 8.71
N LEU A 181 0.50 -13.94 9.59
CA LEU A 181 -0.64 -13.02 9.52
C LEU A 181 -0.62 -12.20 8.21
N ALA A 182 0.55 -11.80 7.71
CA ALA A 182 0.65 -11.17 6.40
C ALA A 182 0.20 -12.13 5.28
N LYS A 183 0.66 -13.38 5.29
CA LYS A 183 0.23 -14.41 4.33
C LYS A 183 -1.27 -14.72 4.43
N LEU A 184 -1.81 -14.82 5.63
CA LEU A 184 -3.25 -15.01 5.87
C LEU A 184 -4.09 -13.82 5.39
N CYS A 185 -3.49 -12.62 5.32
CA CYS A 185 -4.09 -11.42 4.71
C CYS A 185 -3.94 -11.40 3.18
N ASN A 186 -3.55 -12.49 2.54
CA ASN A 186 -3.27 -12.60 1.11
C ASN A 186 -2.14 -11.68 0.60
N MET A 187 -1.29 -11.19 1.49
CA MET A 187 -0.08 -10.47 1.09
C MET A 187 0.99 -11.42 0.58
N ASN A 188 1.76 -10.99 -0.40
CA ASN A 188 2.91 -11.73 -0.91
C ASN A 188 4.23 -10.99 -0.72
N PHE A 189 4.20 -9.75 -0.21
CA PHE A 189 5.40 -9.04 0.17
C PHE A 189 5.14 -8.06 1.33
N LEU A 190 6.25 -7.67 2.00
CA LEU A 190 6.31 -6.54 2.92
C LEU A 190 7.33 -5.52 2.41
N ARG A 191 6.99 -4.26 2.46
CA ARG A 191 7.95 -3.18 2.28
C ARG A 191 8.52 -2.82 3.65
N LEU A 192 9.83 -3.06 3.83
CA LEU A 192 10.58 -2.69 5.01
C LEU A 192 10.93 -1.19 4.90
N THR A 193 9.99 -0.37 5.39
CA THR A 193 9.93 1.04 5.04
C THR A 193 11.08 1.82 5.65
N GLN A 194 11.81 2.48 4.77
CA GLN A 194 12.85 3.49 5.03
C GLN A 194 14.05 2.98 5.84
N ARG A 195 14.27 1.67 5.93
CA ARG A 195 15.49 1.10 6.53
C ARG A 195 15.64 -0.41 6.29
N PRO A 196 16.87 -0.91 6.25
CA PRO A 196 17.12 -2.33 6.42
C PRO A 196 16.81 -2.77 7.86
N VAL A 197 16.53 -4.05 8.04
CA VAL A 197 16.21 -4.68 9.33
C VAL A 197 17.22 -5.77 9.68
N GLN A 198 17.06 -6.43 10.84
CA GLN A 198 17.91 -7.52 11.27
C GLN A 198 17.80 -8.75 10.34
N ASP A 199 18.88 -9.52 10.23
CA ASP A 199 18.95 -10.71 9.36
C ASP A 199 17.84 -11.72 9.65
N GLU A 200 17.43 -11.88 10.91
CA GLU A 200 16.38 -12.80 11.34
C GLU A 200 15.05 -12.53 10.61
N VAL A 201 14.72 -11.27 10.37
CA VAL A 201 13.48 -10.93 9.64
C VAL A 201 13.52 -11.51 8.22
N TYR A 202 14.63 -11.31 7.51
CA TYR A 202 14.80 -11.87 6.17
C TYR A 202 14.86 -13.40 6.19
N GLU A 203 15.57 -14.00 7.14
CA GLU A 203 15.69 -15.45 7.27
C GLU A 203 14.32 -16.12 7.47
N TYR A 204 13.43 -15.52 8.27
CA TYR A 204 12.09 -16.06 8.46
C TYR A 204 11.17 -15.78 7.25
N CYS A 205 11.34 -14.64 6.57
CA CYS A 205 10.67 -14.41 5.28
C CYS A 205 11.15 -15.42 4.22
N ASP A 206 12.45 -15.76 4.19
CA ASP A 206 12.97 -16.83 3.34
C ASP A 206 12.32 -18.18 3.63
N LYS A 207 12.23 -18.55 4.91
CA LYS A 207 11.68 -19.84 5.37
C LYS A 207 10.19 -19.98 5.15
N LEU A 208 9.45 -18.88 5.24
CA LEU A 208 7.98 -18.85 5.16
C LEU A 208 7.45 -18.45 3.78
N GLY A 209 8.32 -18.05 2.85
CA GLY A 209 7.92 -17.68 1.49
C GLY A 209 7.13 -16.35 1.46
N LEU A 210 7.71 -15.27 1.99
CA LEU A 210 7.17 -13.92 1.88
C LEU A 210 8.24 -12.99 1.30
N MET A 211 7.94 -12.32 0.20
CA MET A 211 8.90 -11.40 -0.42
C MET A 211 9.07 -10.12 0.40
N THR A 212 10.21 -9.45 0.21
CA THR A 212 10.49 -8.14 0.81
C THR A 212 11.00 -7.13 -0.21
N GLN A 213 10.59 -5.89 -0.02
CA GLN A 213 11.27 -4.72 -0.56
C GLN A 213 12.01 -4.05 0.59
N THR A 214 13.30 -3.73 0.39
CA THR A 214 14.10 -3.06 1.43
C THR A 214 14.51 -1.67 0.96
N ASP A 215 14.24 -0.68 1.78
CA ASP A 215 14.59 0.71 1.50
C ASP A 215 15.92 1.10 2.14
N LEU A 216 16.69 1.96 1.46
CA LEU A 216 17.79 2.69 2.07
C LEU A 216 17.23 3.70 3.09
N PRO A 217 17.91 4.00 4.22
CA PRO A 217 17.35 4.86 5.27
C PRO A 217 17.34 6.35 4.89
N LEU A 218 16.63 6.68 3.81
CA LEU A 218 16.47 8.04 3.31
C LEU A 218 14.97 8.38 3.16
N PHE A 219 14.57 9.49 3.75
CA PHE A 219 13.22 10.02 3.66
C PHE A 219 13.22 11.49 3.26
N GLY A 220 12.71 11.80 2.08
CA GLY A 220 12.43 13.14 1.59
C GLY A 220 13.63 14.10 1.49
N VAL A 221 14.69 13.85 2.22
CA VAL A 221 15.82 14.79 2.37
C VAL A 221 17.15 14.09 2.20
N MET A 222 17.98 14.64 1.33
CA MET A 222 19.38 14.27 1.25
C MET A 222 20.23 15.54 1.17
N ARG A 223 21.24 15.66 2.04
CA ARG A 223 22.20 16.78 1.98
C ARG A 223 23.38 16.40 1.10
N ARG A 224 23.85 17.33 0.25
CA ARG A 224 24.94 17.12 -0.72
C ARG A 224 26.17 16.44 -0.11
N PHE A 225 26.60 16.86 1.08
CA PHE A 225 27.77 16.28 1.74
C PHE A 225 27.57 14.84 2.25
N ARG A 226 26.33 14.31 2.23
CA ARG A 226 25.99 12.92 2.59
C ARG A 226 25.94 12.00 1.38
N VAL A 227 26.08 12.49 0.16
CA VAL A 227 26.04 11.66 -1.06
C VAL A 227 27.04 10.49 -1.01
N PRO A 228 28.35 10.69 -0.64
CA PRO A 228 29.28 9.57 -0.55
C PRO A 228 28.86 8.51 0.46
N GLU A 229 28.31 8.93 1.60
CA GLU A 229 27.81 8.02 2.63
C GLU A 229 26.59 7.24 2.14
N GLY A 230 25.65 7.90 1.43
CA GLY A 230 24.50 7.24 0.84
C GLY A 230 24.89 6.17 -0.18
N ILE A 231 25.90 6.42 -1.02
CA ILE A 231 26.42 5.44 -1.99
C ILE A 231 27.05 4.25 -1.25
N ARG A 232 27.85 4.51 -0.21
CA ARG A 232 28.45 3.45 0.62
C ARG A 232 27.38 2.58 1.27
N GLN A 233 26.33 3.19 1.83
CA GLN A 233 25.24 2.44 2.44
C GLN A 233 24.42 1.66 1.42
N ALA A 234 24.30 2.14 0.17
CA ALA A 234 23.63 1.39 -0.90
C ALA A 234 24.40 0.10 -1.24
N GLU A 235 25.74 0.13 -1.27
CA GLU A 235 26.56 -1.08 -1.43
C GLU A 235 26.39 -2.05 -0.25
N GLU A 236 26.44 -1.54 0.98
CA GLU A 236 26.26 -2.35 2.18
C GLU A 236 24.89 -3.00 2.24
N LEU A 237 23.83 -2.24 1.90
CA LEU A 237 22.47 -2.76 1.77
C LEU A 237 22.42 -3.92 0.77
N ALA A 238 22.98 -3.71 -0.44
CA ALA A 238 22.99 -4.75 -1.46
C ALA A 238 23.73 -6.02 -0.99
N ARG A 239 24.85 -5.87 -0.32
CA ARG A 239 25.61 -7.00 0.26
C ARG A 239 24.85 -7.72 1.37
N MET A 240 24.11 -6.99 2.19
CA MET A 240 23.31 -7.54 3.27
C MET A 240 22.13 -8.37 2.73
N VAL A 241 21.37 -7.84 1.76
CA VAL A 241 20.12 -8.46 1.31
C VAL A 241 20.30 -9.49 0.18
N ARG A 242 21.42 -9.47 -0.57
CA ARG A 242 21.63 -10.37 -1.74
C ARG A 242 21.60 -11.86 -1.41
N LYS A 243 21.89 -12.22 -0.16
CA LYS A 243 21.88 -13.60 0.34
C LYS A 243 20.48 -14.15 0.61
N HIS A 244 19.46 -13.27 0.66
CA HIS A 244 18.09 -13.62 0.99
C HIS A 244 17.23 -13.71 -0.28
N PRO A 245 16.69 -14.90 -0.62
CA PRO A 245 15.81 -15.04 -1.78
C PRO A 245 14.51 -14.25 -1.63
N CYS A 246 14.07 -13.97 -0.42
CA CYS A 246 12.87 -13.15 -0.18
C CYS A 246 13.04 -11.68 -0.60
N ASN A 247 14.28 -11.12 -0.53
CA ASN A 247 14.47 -9.73 -0.91
C ASN A 247 14.48 -9.58 -2.45
N VAL A 248 13.43 -9.00 -2.99
CA VAL A 248 13.21 -8.90 -4.44
C VAL A 248 13.46 -7.50 -4.99
N VAL A 249 13.20 -6.46 -4.21
CA VAL A 249 13.36 -5.06 -4.63
C VAL A 249 14.16 -4.29 -3.57
N VAL A 250 15.04 -3.39 -4.02
CA VAL A 250 15.62 -2.33 -3.18
C VAL A 250 15.17 -0.97 -3.66
N SER A 251 15.00 -0.03 -2.72
CA SER A 251 14.66 1.36 -3.01
C SER A 251 15.63 2.31 -2.29
N TYR A 252 15.90 3.50 -2.88
CA TYR A 252 16.92 4.39 -2.34
C TYR A 252 16.37 5.52 -1.48
N ILE A 253 15.19 6.04 -1.81
CA ILE A 253 14.63 7.16 -1.05
C ILE A 253 13.10 7.14 -1.07
N ASN A 254 12.50 7.54 0.04
CA ASN A 254 11.07 7.72 0.17
C ASN A 254 10.68 9.19 -0.03
N GLU A 255 9.68 9.45 -0.86
CA GLU A 255 9.02 10.77 -1.05
C GLU A 255 9.98 11.97 -1.19
N PRO A 256 10.92 11.97 -2.13
CA PRO A 256 11.81 13.13 -2.33
C PRO A 256 11.11 14.30 -3.01
N PHE A 257 9.95 14.10 -3.62
CA PHE A 257 9.18 15.10 -4.36
C PHE A 257 7.78 15.28 -3.78
N PRO A 258 7.25 16.50 -3.75
CA PRO A 258 5.90 16.72 -3.23
C PRO A 258 4.82 16.30 -4.25
N ASN A 259 3.88 15.46 -3.82
CA ASN A 259 2.65 15.15 -4.53
C ASN A 259 2.83 14.88 -6.04
N ALA A 260 3.80 14.05 -6.42
CA ALA A 260 4.10 13.67 -7.81
C ALA A 260 4.49 14.84 -8.76
N ASN A 261 4.79 16.01 -8.25
CA ASN A 261 5.19 17.17 -9.07
C ASN A 261 6.60 17.07 -9.66
N ASN A 262 7.37 16.03 -9.32
CA ASN A 262 8.77 15.86 -9.70
C ASN A 262 9.67 17.06 -9.33
N GLU A 263 9.24 17.86 -8.39
CA GLU A 263 9.98 18.99 -7.83
C GLU A 263 10.66 18.54 -6.54
N PRO A 264 11.92 18.92 -6.30
CA PRO A 264 12.65 18.48 -5.10
C PRO A 264 11.94 18.93 -3.83
N HIS A 265 11.67 17.98 -2.95
CA HIS A 265 11.04 18.29 -1.67
C HIS A 265 11.95 19.15 -0.79
N ARG A 266 13.26 18.87 -0.79
CA ARG A 266 14.25 19.56 0.08
C ARG A 266 15.67 19.44 -0.51
N HIS A 267 16.40 20.52 -0.54
CA HIS A 267 17.86 20.66 -0.70
C HIS A 267 18.52 20.16 -1.99
N LEU A 268 18.05 19.11 -2.65
CA LEU A 268 18.63 18.63 -3.91
C LEU A 268 17.68 18.89 -5.08
N LEU A 269 18.26 19.26 -6.20
CA LEU A 269 17.55 19.32 -7.47
C LEU A 269 17.36 17.89 -8.02
N ARG A 270 16.33 17.70 -8.85
CA ARG A 270 16.04 16.40 -9.47
C ARG A 270 17.27 15.79 -10.17
N PRO A 271 18.05 16.51 -11.00
CA PRO A 271 19.25 15.94 -11.62
C PRO A 271 20.33 15.52 -10.62
N GLU A 272 20.42 16.19 -9.46
CA GLU A 272 21.38 15.80 -8.41
C GLU A 272 20.98 14.46 -7.76
N LEU A 273 19.68 14.23 -7.51
CA LEU A 273 19.16 12.97 -7.04
C LEU A 273 19.34 11.86 -8.08
N GLU A 274 19.06 12.13 -9.35
CA GLU A 274 19.23 11.14 -10.43
C GLU A 274 20.70 10.72 -10.61
N ASN A 275 21.64 11.66 -10.44
CA ASN A 275 23.08 11.33 -10.39
C ASN A 275 23.43 10.44 -9.18
N PHE A 276 22.84 10.74 -8.03
CA PHE A 276 23.00 9.88 -6.84
C PHE A 276 22.45 8.47 -7.11
N PHE A 277 21.28 8.34 -7.71
CA PHE A 277 20.71 7.02 -8.07
C PHE A 277 21.62 6.25 -9.03
N THR A 278 22.17 6.92 -10.05
CA THR A 278 23.12 6.31 -10.98
C THR A 278 24.35 5.75 -10.25
N CYS A 279 24.90 6.50 -9.29
CA CYS A 279 26.03 6.02 -8.49
C CYS A 279 25.64 4.84 -7.59
N CYS A 280 24.45 4.85 -7.01
CA CYS A 280 23.94 3.73 -6.21
C CYS A 280 23.72 2.48 -7.08
N ASP A 281 23.16 2.63 -8.27
CA ASP A 281 22.96 1.51 -9.22
C ASP A 281 24.27 0.80 -9.53
N LEU A 282 25.37 1.55 -9.76
CA LEU A 282 26.68 0.98 -10.04
C LEU A 282 27.16 0.09 -8.88
N VAL A 283 27.14 0.57 -7.65
CA VAL A 283 27.64 -0.19 -6.50
C VAL A 283 26.73 -1.36 -6.13
N VAL A 284 25.40 -1.19 -6.27
CA VAL A 284 24.43 -2.25 -6.03
C VAL A 284 24.59 -3.36 -7.07
N LYS A 285 24.68 -3.02 -8.36
CA LYS A 285 24.88 -4.01 -9.46
C LYS A 285 26.24 -4.70 -9.40
N PHE A 286 27.25 -4.03 -8.86
CA PHE A 286 28.55 -4.66 -8.59
C PHE A 286 28.42 -5.76 -7.54
N SER A 287 27.65 -5.52 -6.50
CA SER A 287 27.44 -6.45 -5.38
C SER A 287 26.37 -7.51 -5.67
N ASN A 288 25.34 -7.17 -6.41
CA ASN A 288 24.24 -8.05 -6.82
C ASN A 288 23.77 -7.69 -8.23
N PRO A 289 24.33 -8.33 -9.28
CA PRO A 289 24.00 -8.01 -10.68
C PRO A 289 22.50 -8.14 -11.04
N ASP A 290 21.80 -9.02 -10.33
CA ASP A 290 20.41 -9.40 -10.64
C ASP A 290 19.38 -8.61 -9.80
N GLN A 291 19.83 -7.66 -8.95
CA GLN A 291 18.93 -6.89 -8.09
C GLN A 291 17.98 -6.02 -8.91
N VAL A 292 16.67 -6.15 -8.67
CA VAL A 292 15.69 -5.19 -9.16
C VAL A 292 15.70 -3.96 -8.26
N ILE A 293 15.78 -2.79 -8.88
CA ILE A 293 15.92 -1.50 -8.22
C ILE A 293 14.71 -0.64 -8.54
N LYS A 294 14.12 -0.06 -7.51
CA LYS A 294 13.11 0.99 -7.57
C LYS A 294 13.71 2.23 -6.92
N HIS A 295 14.18 3.20 -7.70
CA HIS A 295 14.96 4.34 -7.19
C HIS A 295 14.25 5.09 -6.07
N VAL A 296 12.95 5.32 -6.25
CA VAL A 296 12.13 6.11 -5.33
C VAL A 296 10.86 5.33 -4.99
N ASP A 297 10.45 5.41 -3.75
CA ASP A 297 9.14 4.99 -3.31
C ASP A 297 8.29 6.23 -3.03
N GLY A 298 7.27 6.45 -3.87
CA GLY A 298 6.39 7.61 -3.81
C GLY A 298 6.79 8.81 -4.67
N ASP A 299 5.84 9.26 -5.48
CA ASP A 299 5.84 10.53 -6.20
C ASP A 299 6.98 10.74 -7.21
N TYR A 300 7.31 9.68 -7.94
CA TYR A 300 8.40 9.72 -8.92
C TYR A 300 8.09 8.94 -10.20
N ASP A 301 8.38 9.57 -11.33
CA ASP A 301 8.40 8.95 -12.65
C ASP A 301 9.86 8.95 -13.16
N PRO A 302 10.54 7.77 -13.20
CA PRO A 302 11.92 7.69 -13.65
C PRO A 302 12.08 8.12 -15.11
N PRO A 303 13.09 8.93 -15.45
CA PRO A 303 13.40 9.29 -16.83
C PRO A 303 14.01 8.11 -17.61
N THR A 304 14.58 7.15 -16.90
CA THR A 304 15.20 5.93 -17.42
C THR A 304 14.29 4.72 -17.19
N ASP A 305 14.80 3.51 -17.32
CA ASP A 305 14.08 2.29 -16.99
C ASP A 305 13.77 2.23 -15.49
N GLY A 306 12.55 1.86 -15.16
CA GLY A 306 12.01 1.80 -13.81
C GLY A 306 10.51 2.11 -13.77
N ILE A 307 9.79 1.53 -12.82
CA ILE A 307 8.37 1.79 -12.64
C ILE A 307 8.13 3.16 -12.01
N PRO A 308 7.20 3.96 -12.56
CA PRO A 308 6.63 5.09 -11.82
C PRO A 308 5.97 4.62 -10.53
N ASP A 309 6.10 5.39 -9.47
CA ASP A 309 5.45 5.10 -8.19
C ASP A 309 4.88 6.38 -7.59
N ASN A 310 3.66 6.29 -7.06
CA ASN A 310 3.00 7.40 -6.40
C ASN A 310 2.36 6.93 -5.10
N HIS A 311 2.53 7.70 -4.04
CA HIS A 311 1.73 7.55 -2.85
C HIS A 311 0.35 8.19 -3.07
N CYS A 312 -0.70 7.60 -2.54
CA CYS A 312 -2.05 7.98 -2.86
C CYS A 312 -2.98 7.84 -1.64
N TYR A 313 -3.39 8.97 -1.05
CA TYR A 313 -4.24 8.98 0.14
C TYR A 313 -5.56 9.75 -0.05
N PRO A 314 -6.29 9.59 -1.17
CA PRO A 314 -7.43 10.44 -1.50
C PRO A 314 -8.61 10.31 -0.53
N MET A 315 -8.66 9.23 0.25
CA MET A 315 -9.68 9.03 1.27
C MET A 315 -9.25 9.51 2.66
N TRP A 316 -8.06 10.10 2.79
CA TRP A 316 -7.57 10.65 4.05
C TRP A 316 -6.97 12.05 3.92
N TYR A 317 -6.19 12.31 2.86
CA TYR A 317 -5.62 13.62 2.59
C TYR A 317 -6.22 14.23 1.33
N ASN A 318 -6.65 15.50 1.42
CA ASN A 318 -7.13 16.22 0.25
C ASN A 318 -5.96 16.56 -0.69
N GLY A 319 -6.10 16.24 -1.98
CA GLY A 319 -5.11 16.53 -3.00
C GLY A 319 -3.83 15.70 -2.96
N HIS A 320 -3.81 14.58 -2.21
CA HIS A 320 -2.66 13.68 -2.19
C HIS A 320 -2.85 12.50 -3.15
N GLY A 321 -2.24 12.60 -4.31
CA GLY A 321 -2.42 11.67 -5.41
C GLY A 321 -3.59 12.06 -6.31
N ILE A 322 -4.33 11.09 -6.82
CA ILE A 322 -5.55 11.29 -7.59
C ILE A 322 -6.76 11.31 -6.66
N ASP A 323 -7.79 12.11 -6.96
CA ASP A 323 -9.02 12.10 -6.17
C ASP A 323 -9.74 10.74 -6.24
N ILE A 324 -10.49 10.41 -5.18
CA ILE A 324 -11.09 9.09 -5.02
C ILE A 324 -12.12 8.75 -6.10
N GLY A 325 -12.88 9.73 -6.57
CA GLY A 325 -13.90 9.51 -7.62
C GLY A 325 -13.24 9.09 -8.93
N ARG A 326 -12.19 9.78 -9.33
CA ARG A 326 -11.43 9.45 -10.54
C ARG A 326 -10.71 8.11 -10.39
N LEU A 327 -10.09 7.83 -9.23
CA LEU A 327 -9.48 6.53 -8.95
C LEU A 327 -10.53 5.41 -9.04
N HIS A 328 -11.68 5.59 -8.43
CA HIS A 328 -12.78 4.62 -8.47
C HIS A 328 -13.26 4.35 -9.91
N ARG A 329 -13.32 5.38 -10.76
CA ARG A 329 -13.68 5.27 -12.19
C ARG A 329 -12.56 4.68 -13.06
N GLY A 330 -11.38 4.41 -12.53
CA GLY A 330 -10.27 3.78 -13.24
C GLY A 330 -9.28 4.75 -13.87
N TYR A 331 -9.30 6.01 -13.48
CA TYR A 331 -8.25 6.95 -13.85
C TYR A 331 -7.05 6.81 -12.92
N TRP A 332 -5.88 7.12 -13.42
CA TRP A 332 -4.66 7.19 -12.65
C TRP A 332 -3.86 8.45 -13.01
N LEU A 333 -2.88 8.75 -12.20
CA LEU A 333 -1.89 9.78 -12.53
C LEU A 333 -1.18 9.44 -13.84
N PRO A 334 -0.76 10.42 -14.64
CA PRO A 334 -0.02 10.17 -15.86
C PRO A 334 1.21 9.31 -15.58
N VAL A 335 1.36 8.23 -16.33
CA VAL A 335 2.54 7.35 -16.29
C VAL A 335 3.17 7.31 -17.67
N LYS A 336 4.46 7.04 -17.74
CA LYS A 336 5.16 6.97 -19.03
C LYS A 336 4.59 5.87 -19.92
N PRO A 337 4.48 6.11 -21.23
CA PRO A 337 3.85 5.17 -22.16
C PRO A 337 4.49 3.79 -22.11
N GLY A 338 3.66 2.73 -22.10
CA GLY A 338 4.10 1.34 -22.12
C GLY A 338 4.64 0.81 -20.79
N TRP A 339 4.67 1.62 -19.72
CA TRP A 339 5.11 1.20 -18.40
C TRP A 339 3.93 0.87 -17.50
N TYR A 340 4.12 -0.14 -16.67
CA TYR A 340 3.34 -0.42 -15.49
C TYR A 340 3.79 0.48 -14.34
N TYR A 341 3.02 0.56 -13.27
CA TYR A 341 3.27 1.48 -12.18
C TYR A 341 3.00 0.85 -10.81
N GLY A 342 3.46 1.52 -9.75
CA GLY A 342 3.23 1.15 -8.36
C GLY A 342 2.53 2.24 -7.55
N CYS A 343 1.98 1.83 -6.41
CA CYS A 343 1.54 2.70 -5.33
C CYS A 343 2.15 2.16 -4.03
N GLY A 344 3.26 2.77 -3.61
CA GLY A 344 4.03 2.30 -2.46
C GLY A 344 3.35 2.56 -1.12
N GLU A 345 2.43 3.54 -1.05
CA GLU A 345 1.66 3.83 0.16
C GLU A 345 0.26 4.36 -0.16
N TYR A 346 -0.72 3.86 0.58
CA TYR A 346 -2.10 4.36 0.59
C TYR A 346 -2.82 3.91 1.86
N GLY A 347 -3.92 4.54 2.22
CA GLY A 347 -4.73 4.13 3.37
C GLY A 347 -5.49 5.28 4.00
N ALA A 348 -6.14 4.99 5.12
CA ALA A 348 -6.82 5.92 6.00
C ALA A 348 -6.58 5.50 7.45
N GLU A 349 -6.93 6.35 8.40
CA GLU A 349 -6.75 6.09 9.83
C GLU A 349 -7.99 5.44 10.47
N GLY A 350 -7.75 4.64 11.53
CA GLY A 350 -8.76 4.08 12.42
C GLY A 350 -8.18 3.94 13.82
N LEU A 351 -8.99 4.16 14.86
CA LEU A 351 -8.56 4.01 16.25
C LEU A 351 -8.11 2.57 16.53
N ASP A 352 -7.22 2.43 17.51
CA ASP A 352 -6.80 1.14 18.04
C ASP A 352 -7.97 0.41 18.73
N SER A 353 -7.76 -0.84 19.11
CA SER A 353 -8.73 -1.59 19.92
C SER A 353 -8.96 -0.93 21.27
N ALA A 354 -10.12 -1.20 21.89
CA ALA A 354 -10.41 -0.74 23.23
C ALA A 354 -9.34 -1.16 24.25
N GLU A 355 -8.84 -2.39 24.11
CA GLU A 355 -7.80 -2.93 24.97
C GLU A 355 -6.51 -2.12 24.92
N VAL A 356 -6.05 -1.75 23.72
CA VAL A 356 -4.87 -0.90 23.56
C VAL A 356 -5.13 0.51 24.09
N MET A 357 -6.28 1.08 23.82
CA MET A 357 -6.62 2.42 24.29
C MET A 357 -6.71 2.48 25.82
N GLU A 358 -7.37 1.53 26.46
CA GLU A 358 -7.52 1.50 27.93
C GLU A 358 -6.19 1.23 28.65
N GLU A 359 -5.34 0.40 28.10
CA GLU A 359 -4.06 0.03 28.74
C GLU A 359 -2.94 1.02 28.47
N CYS A 360 -2.86 1.54 27.25
CA CYS A 360 -1.67 2.23 26.76
C CYS A 360 -1.84 3.75 26.61
N TYR A 361 -3.07 4.24 26.40
CA TYR A 361 -3.31 5.68 26.28
C TYR A 361 -3.31 6.37 27.65
N PRO A 362 -3.06 7.69 27.72
CA PRO A 362 -3.15 8.42 28.98
C PRO A 362 -4.51 8.23 29.66
N ARG A 363 -4.49 7.87 30.93
CA ARG A 363 -5.73 7.56 31.68
C ARG A 363 -6.74 8.71 31.71
N GLU A 364 -6.26 9.94 31.71
CA GLU A 364 -7.10 11.13 31.64
C GLU A 364 -7.85 11.26 30.31
N TRP A 365 -7.38 10.65 29.23
CA TRP A 365 -8.07 10.64 27.94
C TRP A 365 -9.23 9.63 27.92
N MET A 366 -9.11 8.57 28.71
CA MET A 366 -10.05 7.45 28.76
C MET A 366 -11.16 7.63 29.80
N ARG A 367 -11.23 8.82 30.46
CA ARG A 367 -12.29 9.12 31.44
C ARG A 367 -13.60 9.48 30.74
N GLU A 368 -14.70 9.09 31.42
CA GLU A 368 -16.03 9.53 30.98
C GLU A 368 -16.32 11.00 31.40
N PRO A 369 -16.91 11.81 30.50
CA PRO A 369 -17.24 11.47 29.11
C PRO A 369 -15.98 11.38 28.23
N PHE A 370 -15.96 10.36 27.35
CA PHE A 370 -14.83 10.17 26.42
C PHE A 370 -14.72 11.35 25.45
N ASP A 371 -13.55 11.98 25.39
CA ASP A 371 -13.25 13.09 24.48
C ASP A 371 -12.15 12.71 23.46
N PRO A 372 -12.52 12.32 22.20
CA PRO A 372 -11.55 12.00 21.16
C PRO A 372 -10.68 13.19 20.77
N GLY A 373 -11.04 14.42 21.14
CA GLY A 373 -10.25 15.62 20.93
C GLY A 373 -8.87 15.59 21.60
N HIS A 374 -8.69 14.80 22.65
CA HIS A 374 -7.38 14.57 23.27
C HIS A 374 -6.43 13.85 22.31
N ILE A 375 -6.93 12.81 21.62
CA ILE A 375 -6.15 12.02 20.66
C ILE A 375 -5.76 12.90 19.47
N VAL A 376 -6.71 13.65 18.91
CA VAL A 376 -6.47 14.56 17.78
C VAL A 376 -5.40 15.60 18.09
N ARG A 377 -5.44 16.20 19.27
CA ARG A 377 -4.46 17.22 19.67
C ARG A 377 -3.06 16.66 19.89
N SER A 378 -2.95 15.41 20.32
CA SER A 378 -1.68 14.82 20.76
C SER A 378 -1.02 13.94 19.71
N GLN A 379 -1.76 13.31 18.82
CA GLN A 379 -1.25 12.29 17.90
C GLN A 379 -1.33 12.71 16.43
N THR A 380 -2.52 12.78 15.90
CA THR A 380 -2.73 13.07 14.49
C THR A 380 -3.74 14.19 14.30
N LYS A 381 -3.33 15.23 13.62
CA LYS A 381 -4.17 16.40 13.35
C LYS A 381 -5.28 16.10 12.33
N SER A 382 -5.17 14.99 11.62
CA SER A 382 -6.17 14.57 10.63
C SER A 382 -7.33 13.80 11.25
N PHE A 383 -7.15 13.22 12.43
CA PHE A 383 -8.17 12.44 13.10
C PHE A 383 -8.97 13.33 14.07
N SER A 384 -10.18 13.72 13.70
CA SER A 384 -11.02 14.61 14.47
C SER A 384 -12.38 14.00 14.81
N GLY A 385 -12.86 14.28 16.00
CA GLY A 385 -14.21 13.93 16.43
C GLY A 385 -15.33 14.48 15.58
N PHE A 386 -15.05 15.48 14.75
CA PHE A 386 -16.03 16.10 13.85
C PHE A 386 -16.12 15.43 12.47
N PHE A 387 -15.23 14.48 12.16
CA PHE A 387 -15.28 13.72 10.90
C PHE A 387 -16.39 12.68 10.89
N TYR A 388 -16.81 12.25 12.06
CA TYR A 388 -17.88 11.28 12.23
C TYR A 388 -18.99 11.90 13.08
N ASP A 389 -20.19 11.43 12.94
CA ASP A 389 -21.24 11.81 13.88
C ASP A 389 -20.76 11.51 15.30
N ALA A 390 -20.82 12.50 16.20
CA ALA A 390 -20.31 12.37 17.54
C ALA A 390 -20.86 11.12 18.23
N GLN A 391 -19.97 10.29 18.74
CA GLN A 391 -20.34 9.09 19.47
C GLN A 391 -20.41 9.40 20.96
N GLU A 392 -21.22 8.64 21.70
CA GLU A 392 -21.41 8.85 23.12
C GLU A 392 -20.27 8.24 23.95
N ASP A 393 -19.64 7.19 23.40
CA ASP A 393 -18.60 6.42 24.06
C ASP A 393 -17.41 6.07 23.14
N MET A 394 -16.37 5.55 23.76
CA MET A 394 -15.15 5.10 23.09
C MET A 394 -15.42 3.99 22.06
N GLN A 395 -16.31 3.05 22.38
CA GLN A 395 -16.61 1.92 21.49
C GLN A 395 -17.28 2.40 20.18
N GLY A 396 -18.15 3.37 20.26
CA GLY A 396 -18.74 4.02 19.08
C GLY A 396 -17.67 4.65 18.19
N TRP A 397 -16.72 5.38 18.78
CA TRP A 397 -15.60 5.99 18.07
C TRP A 397 -14.69 4.96 17.40
N ILE A 398 -14.29 3.91 18.13
CA ILE A 398 -13.49 2.80 17.59
C ILE A 398 -14.22 2.17 16.39
N SER A 399 -15.46 1.76 16.59
CA SER A 399 -16.25 1.07 15.56
C SER A 399 -16.43 1.93 14.29
N ARG A 400 -16.74 3.22 14.45
CA ARG A 400 -16.96 4.13 13.31
C ARG A 400 -15.68 4.43 12.54
N SER A 401 -14.60 4.77 13.24
CA SER A 401 -13.32 5.05 12.62
C SER A 401 -12.75 3.83 11.89
N GLN A 402 -12.82 2.67 12.50
CA GLN A 402 -12.36 1.43 11.85
C GLN A 402 -13.23 1.02 10.67
N ARG A 403 -14.54 1.28 10.70
CA ARG A 403 -15.44 1.05 9.55
C ARG A 403 -15.06 1.92 8.37
N TYR A 404 -14.77 3.20 8.61
CA TYR A 404 -14.30 4.08 7.54
C TYR A 404 -12.94 3.65 6.99
N GLN A 405 -12.00 3.28 7.86
CA GLN A 405 -10.71 2.75 7.44
C GLN A 405 -10.87 1.48 6.57
N ALA A 406 -11.75 0.57 6.95
CA ALA A 406 -12.05 -0.65 6.20
C ALA A 406 -12.65 -0.33 4.81
N PHE A 407 -13.59 0.61 4.74
CA PHE A 407 -14.18 1.07 3.49
C PHE A 407 -13.11 1.69 2.57
N ALA A 408 -12.24 2.55 3.12
CA ALA A 408 -11.16 3.18 2.37
C ALA A 408 -10.13 2.15 1.87
N ALA A 409 -9.70 1.22 2.74
CA ALA A 409 -8.76 0.17 2.37
C ALA A 409 -9.29 -0.69 1.23
N ARG A 410 -10.54 -1.15 1.33
CA ARG A 410 -11.18 -1.94 0.27
C ARG A 410 -11.31 -1.17 -1.03
N MET A 411 -11.90 0.04 -0.98
CA MET A 411 -12.21 0.83 -2.16
C MET A 411 -10.96 1.18 -2.98
N MET A 412 -9.89 1.61 -2.32
CA MET A 412 -8.62 1.92 -2.98
C MET A 412 -7.94 0.66 -3.52
N THR A 413 -7.86 -0.40 -2.73
CA THR A 413 -7.21 -1.67 -3.15
C THR A 413 -7.91 -2.27 -4.36
N GLU A 414 -9.24 -2.32 -4.36
CA GLU A 414 -9.99 -2.84 -5.50
C GLU A 414 -9.83 -1.95 -6.74
N ALA A 415 -9.79 -0.61 -6.56
CA ALA A 415 -9.54 0.31 -7.67
C ALA A 415 -8.16 0.08 -8.30
N PHE A 416 -7.09 -0.08 -7.50
CA PHE A 416 -5.77 -0.43 -7.99
C PHE A 416 -5.74 -1.78 -8.69
N ARG A 417 -6.40 -2.79 -8.13
CA ARG A 417 -6.40 -4.13 -8.71
C ARG A 417 -7.18 -4.24 -10.02
N ARG A 418 -8.17 -3.37 -10.26
CA ARG A 418 -8.87 -3.29 -11.55
C ARG A 418 -8.01 -2.73 -12.67
N ASP A 419 -6.96 -1.95 -12.37
CA ASP A 419 -6.00 -1.50 -13.38
C ASP A 419 -4.94 -2.57 -13.64
N ASP A 420 -4.97 -3.16 -14.85
CA ASP A 420 -4.02 -4.21 -15.26
C ASP A 420 -2.56 -3.74 -15.28
N ARG A 421 -2.30 -2.43 -15.23
CA ARG A 421 -0.94 -1.86 -15.20
C ARG A 421 -0.36 -1.73 -13.80
N MET A 422 -1.17 -1.92 -12.73
CA MET A 422 -0.70 -1.88 -11.35
C MET A 422 0.10 -3.15 -11.04
N VAL A 423 1.41 -3.04 -10.81
CA VAL A 423 2.29 -4.20 -10.52
C VAL A 423 2.71 -4.30 -9.07
N SER A 424 2.59 -3.20 -8.32
CA SER A 424 2.96 -3.17 -6.89
C SER A 424 2.04 -2.24 -6.13
N ASN A 425 1.42 -2.73 -5.06
CA ASN A 425 0.66 -1.89 -4.14
C ASN A 425 0.90 -2.32 -2.69
N ALA A 426 1.09 -1.36 -1.79
CA ALA A 426 1.33 -1.60 -0.38
C ALA A 426 0.52 -0.64 0.49
N ILE A 427 -0.40 -1.19 1.31
CA ILE A 427 -1.14 -0.37 2.27
C ILE A 427 -0.19 0.18 3.35
N HIS A 428 -0.39 1.38 3.76
CA HIS A 428 0.31 1.98 4.90
C HIS A 428 -0.66 2.05 6.09
N LEU A 429 -0.51 1.16 7.16
CA LEU A 429 0.55 0.16 7.25
C LEU A 429 0.00 -1.14 7.85
N PHE A 430 0.85 -2.15 8.06
CA PHE A 430 0.42 -3.46 8.53
C PHE A 430 0.12 -3.49 10.03
N ILE A 431 1.16 -3.47 10.87
CA ILE A 431 1.08 -3.56 12.34
C ILE A 431 1.71 -2.30 12.93
N ASP A 432 1.07 -1.69 13.92
CA ASP A 432 1.69 -0.62 14.69
C ASP A 432 2.82 -1.16 15.59
N ALA A 433 3.95 -0.47 15.60
CA ALA A 433 5.08 -0.83 16.44
C ALA A 433 4.87 -0.42 17.92
N TRP A 434 3.98 0.53 18.17
CA TRP A 434 3.58 1.03 19.50
C TRP A 434 2.18 1.66 19.42
N PRO A 435 1.50 1.83 20.56
CA PRO A 435 0.13 2.36 20.60
C PRO A 435 0.00 3.67 19.83
N SER A 436 -0.98 3.75 18.95
CA SER A 436 -1.31 4.90 18.10
C SER A 436 -0.13 5.52 17.34
N GLY A 437 0.87 4.72 16.99
CA GLY A 437 2.06 5.20 16.27
C GLY A 437 1.70 5.92 14.98
N TRP A 438 0.84 5.32 14.18
CA TRP A 438 0.36 5.89 12.92
C TRP A 438 -1.14 5.86 12.72
N MET A 439 -1.92 5.15 13.52
CA MET A 439 -3.37 4.88 13.35
C MET A 439 -3.79 4.36 11.96
N LYS A 440 -2.95 4.47 10.96
CA LYS A 440 -3.15 3.92 9.60
C LYS A 440 -2.95 2.43 9.53
N SER A 441 -2.33 1.82 10.55
CA SER A 441 -2.17 0.38 10.65
C SER A 441 -3.52 -0.34 10.57
N ILE A 442 -3.53 -1.48 9.87
CA ILE A 442 -4.72 -2.36 9.80
C ILE A 442 -4.80 -3.34 10.99
N MET A 443 -3.75 -3.37 11.81
CA MET A 443 -3.63 -4.15 13.03
C MET A 443 -2.90 -3.31 14.09
N ASP A 444 -3.36 -3.34 15.33
CA ASP A 444 -2.75 -2.55 16.40
C ASP A 444 -1.47 -3.20 16.95
N CYS A 445 -0.81 -2.54 17.90
CA CYS A 445 0.46 -3.00 18.45
C CYS A 445 0.38 -4.31 19.26
N LYS A 446 -0.82 -4.74 19.66
CA LYS A 446 -1.08 -6.04 20.30
C LYS A 446 -1.50 -7.12 19.30
N ARG A 447 -1.46 -6.84 18.00
CA ARG A 447 -1.89 -7.72 16.90
C ARG A 447 -3.40 -7.98 16.93
N ILE A 448 -4.19 -7.08 17.53
CA ILE A 448 -5.65 -7.12 17.42
C ILE A 448 -6.03 -6.53 16.06
N PRO A 449 -6.67 -7.31 15.17
CA PRO A 449 -6.99 -6.86 13.84
C PRO A 449 -8.11 -5.80 13.89
N LYS A 450 -7.90 -4.67 13.19
CA LYS A 450 -8.95 -3.71 12.92
C LYS A 450 -9.86 -4.22 11.80
N GLN A 451 -11.04 -3.64 11.63
CA GLN A 451 -11.95 -4.02 10.54
C GLN A 451 -11.26 -3.93 9.17
N ALA A 452 -10.31 -3.04 9.01
CA ALA A 452 -9.52 -2.85 7.81
C ALA A 452 -8.66 -4.08 7.44
N TYR A 453 -8.18 -4.87 8.41
CA TYR A 453 -7.43 -6.10 8.13
C TYR A 453 -8.27 -7.08 7.29
N PHE A 454 -9.51 -7.31 7.68
CA PHE A 454 -10.41 -8.24 6.97
C PHE A 454 -10.84 -7.69 5.61
N ALA A 455 -11.17 -6.39 5.54
CA ALA A 455 -11.51 -5.75 4.28
C ALA A 455 -10.34 -5.75 3.28
N TYR A 456 -9.12 -5.57 3.76
CA TYR A 456 -7.90 -5.63 2.96
C TYR A 456 -7.60 -7.06 2.49
N ARG A 457 -7.69 -8.03 3.40
CA ARG A 457 -7.57 -9.46 3.07
C ARG A 457 -8.49 -9.87 1.93
N ASP A 458 -9.76 -9.49 2.02
CA ASP A 458 -10.78 -9.86 1.03
C ASP A 458 -10.51 -9.14 -0.30
N ALA A 459 -10.11 -7.86 -0.26
CA ALA A 459 -9.71 -7.11 -1.44
C ALA A 459 -8.42 -7.62 -2.09
N LEU A 460 -7.58 -8.36 -1.35
CA LEU A 460 -6.37 -9.02 -1.85
C LEU A 460 -6.59 -10.49 -2.24
N ALA A 461 -7.82 -11.02 -2.23
CA ALA A 461 -8.07 -12.39 -2.67
C ALA A 461 -7.36 -12.67 -4.01
N PRO A 462 -6.59 -13.77 -4.14
CA PRO A 462 -5.78 -14.03 -5.35
C PRO A 462 -6.57 -14.01 -6.65
N LEU A 463 -7.80 -14.51 -6.61
CA LEU A 463 -8.80 -14.34 -7.67
C LEU A 463 -9.98 -13.59 -7.07
N LEU A 464 -10.21 -12.37 -7.54
CA LEU A 464 -11.18 -11.42 -7.00
C LEU A 464 -12.19 -11.00 -8.07
N VAL A 465 -13.48 -11.04 -7.73
CA VAL A 465 -14.51 -10.25 -8.42
C VAL A 465 -14.58 -8.87 -7.78
N SER A 466 -14.39 -7.82 -8.56
CA SER A 466 -14.54 -6.44 -8.11
C SER A 466 -15.68 -5.77 -8.85
N LEU A 467 -16.60 -5.16 -8.10
CA LEU A 467 -17.71 -4.39 -8.64
C LEU A 467 -17.38 -2.90 -8.65
N ARG A 468 -17.91 -2.20 -9.66
CA ARG A 468 -17.84 -0.76 -9.75
C ARG A 468 -19.19 -0.19 -10.17
N THR A 469 -19.72 0.75 -9.37
CA THR A 469 -20.86 1.59 -9.71
C THR A 469 -20.40 3.03 -9.85
N ASP A 470 -21.14 3.86 -10.57
CA ASP A 470 -20.80 5.28 -10.72
C ASP A 470 -21.05 6.07 -9.42
N ARG A 471 -21.99 5.61 -8.60
CA ARG A 471 -22.44 6.25 -7.34
C ARG A 471 -22.96 5.22 -6.34
N PHE A 472 -23.25 5.68 -5.12
CA PHE A 472 -23.77 4.85 -4.03
C PHE A 472 -25.22 5.18 -3.66
N ALA A 473 -25.74 6.29 -4.15
CA ALA A 473 -27.12 6.74 -3.90
C ALA A 473 -27.84 7.06 -5.22
N TYR A 474 -29.05 6.55 -5.36
CA TYR A 474 -29.88 6.68 -6.57
C TYR A 474 -31.26 7.23 -6.22
N THR A 475 -31.89 7.92 -7.18
CA THR A 475 -33.30 8.25 -7.13
C THR A 475 -34.12 7.09 -7.72
N ALA A 476 -35.28 6.78 -7.15
CA ALA A 476 -36.16 5.75 -7.68
C ALA A 476 -36.53 6.06 -9.13
N GLY A 477 -36.47 5.06 -10.00
CA GLY A 477 -36.66 5.18 -11.44
C GLY A 477 -35.38 5.39 -12.24
N GLU A 478 -34.24 5.63 -11.60
CA GLU A 478 -32.92 5.59 -12.27
C GLU A 478 -32.48 4.15 -12.56
N THR A 479 -31.43 4.00 -13.37
CA THR A 479 -30.78 2.72 -13.65
C THR A 479 -29.49 2.64 -12.89
N ILE A 480 -29.31 1.58 -12.09
CA ILE A 480 -28.05 1.22 -11.45
C ILE A 480 -27.19 0.53 -12.50
N GLN A 481 -26.11 1.17 -12.90
CA GLN A 481 -25.12 0.58 -13.81
C GLN A 481 -23.99 -0.03 -12.99
N ILE A 482 -23.69 -1.29 -13.29
CA ILE A 482 -22.71 -2.07 -12.56
C ILE A 482 -21.68 -2.63 -13.55
N GLU A 483 -20.44 -2.43 -13.27
CA GLU A 483 -19.33 -3.02 -14.01
C GLU A 483 -18.65 -4.07 -13.13
N ALA A 484 -18.34 -5.21 -13.69
CA ALA A 484 -17.63 -6.30 -13.01
C ALA A 484 -16.27 -6.55 -13.65
N PHE A 485 -15.28 -6.70 -12.81
CA PHE A 485 -13.90 -6.99 -13.16
C PHE A 485 -13.46 -8.30 -12.51
N LEU A 486 -12.62 -9.08 -13.20
CA LEU A 486 -11.86 -10.17 -12.58
C LEU A 486 -10.40 -9.74 -12.44
N CYS A 487 -9.92 -9.77 -11.21
CA CYS A 487 -8.53 -9.49 -10.87
C CYS A 487 -7.88 -10.81 -10.46
N ASN A 488 -7.06 -11.37 -11.33
CA ASN A 488 -6.39 -12.65 -11.12
C ASN A 488 -4.90 -12.44 -10.96
N ASP A 489 -4.38 -12.64 -9.76
CA ASP A 489 -2.95 -12.56 -9.46
C ASP A 489 -2.30 -13.96 -9.36
N THR A 490 -3.02 -15.00 -9.74
CA THR A 490 -2.49 -16.37 -9.79
C THR A 490 -1.82 -16.65 -11.13
N VAL A 491 -1.01 -17.70 -11.17
CA VAL A 491 -0.38 -18.19 -12.41
C VAL A 491 -1.31 -19.07 -13.28
N LYS A 492 -2.58 -19.20 -12.88
CA LYS A 492 -3.56 -20.08 -13.55
C LYS A 492 -4.63 -19.26 -14.26
N SER A 493 -4.91 -19.61 -15.51
CA SER A 493 -6.09 -19.13 -16.23
C SER A 493 -7.27 -20.09 -16.02
N GLY A 494 -8.49 -19.56 -16.07
CA GLY A 494 -9.69 -20.38 -15.87
C GLY A 494 -10.96 -19.77 -16.46
N ALA A 495 -11.92 -20.67 -16.78
CA ALA A 495 -13.25 -20.27 -17.20
C ALA A 495 -14.22 -20.42 -16.03
N TYR A 496 -15.08 -19.42 -15.85
CA TYR A 496 -16.01 -19.26 -14.74
C TYR A 496 -17.39 -18.81 -15.22
N THR A 497 -18.34 -18.78 -14.31
CA THR A 497 -19.63 -18.10 -14.48
C THR A 497 -19.73 -16.99 -13.44
N LEU A 498 -20.01 -15.78 -13.86
CA LEU A 498 -20.30 -14.65 -12.98
C LEU A 498 -21.81 -14.48 -12.83
N ALA A 499 -22.31 -14.57 -11.61
CA ALA A 499 -23.70 -14.30 -11.27
C ALA A 499 -23.84 -12.96 -10.57
N PHE A 500 -24.80 -12.14 -11.00
CA PHE A 500 -25.22 -10.90 -10.33
C PHE A 500 -26.54 -11.16 -9.61
N GLU A 501 -26.65 -10.70 -8.39
CA GLU A 501 -27.83 -10.86 -7.55
C GLU A 501 -28.13 -9.53 -6.86
N LEU A 502 -29.36 -9.02 -6.99
CA LEU A 502 -29.80 -7.82 -6.31
C LEU A 502 -30.82 -8.19 -5.23
N TYR A 503 -30.55 -7.80 -4.01
CA TYR A 503 -31.39 -8.03 -2.84
C TYR A 503 -31.91 -6.72 -2.27
N ASN A 504 -33.16 -6.76 -1.76
CA ASN A 504 -33.70 -5.66 -0.97
C ASN A 504 -33.24 -5.72 0.51
N GLU A 505 -33.67 -4.74 1.31
CA GLU A 505 -33.34 -4.62 2.73
C GLU A 505 -33.81 -5.81 3.58
N GLN A 506 -34.83 -6.56 3.13
CA GLN A 506 -35.34 -7.78 3.75
C GLN A 506 -34.64 -9.05 3.26
N ASN A 507 -33.50 -8.94 2.56
CA ASN A 507 -32.77 -10.05 1.94
C ASN A 507 -33.60 -10.85 0.91
N LYS A 508 -34.61 -10.25 0.31
CA LYS A 508 -35.35 -10.88 -0.78
C LYS A 508 -34.62 -10.61 -2.10
N LEU A 509 -34.36 -11.66 -2.86
CA LEU A 509 -33.81 -11.54 -4.21
C LEU A 509 -34.83 -10.82 -5.12
N ILE A 510 -34.42 -9.68 -5.70
CA ILE A 510 -35.21 -8.88 -6.60
C ILE A 510 -34.94 -9.29 -8.05
N GLN A 511 -33.66 -9.40 -8.39
CA GLN A 511 -33.21 -9.66 -9.75
C GLN A 511 -31.91 -10.44 -9.76
N THR A 512 -31.68 -11.23 -10.80
CA THR A 512 -30.43 -11.98 -11.02
C THR A 512 -30.08 -12.00 -12.49
N GLY A 513 -28.79 -12.13 -12.78
CA GLY A 513 -28.25 -12.32 -14.11
C GLY A 513 -27.00 -13.21 -14.06
N ARG A 514 -26.67 -13.88 -15.17
CA ARG A 514 -25.45 -14.70 -15.28
C ARG A 514 -24.78 -14.45 -16.62
N VAL A 515 -23.43 -14.37 -16.58
CA VAL A 515 -22.60 -14.23 -17.77
C VAL A 515 -21.40 -15.17 -17.69
N PRO A 516 -20.90 -15.68 -18.82
CA PRO A 516 -19.63 -16.40 -18.85
C PRO A 516 -18.50 -15.44 -18.55
N ALA A 517 -17.48 -15.91 -17.83
CA ALA A 517 -16.31 -15.14 -17.45
C ALA A 517 -15.02 -15.95 -17.67
N HIS A 518 -13.94 -15.27 -17.99
CA HIS A 518 -12.61 -15.87 -18.13
C HIS A 518 -11.60 -15.03 -17.36
N ALA A 519 -10.76 -15.68 -16.57
CA ALA A 519 -9.64 -15.03 -15.88
C ALA A 519 -8.33 -15.51 -16.49
N ASP A 520 -7.58 -14.61 -17.09
CA ASP A 520 -6.20 -14.87 -17.54
C ASP A 520 -5.23 -14.79 -16.35
N ALA A 521 -4.17 -15.58 -16.41
CA ALA A 521 -3.13 -15.60 -15.39
C ALA A 521 -2.46 -14.23 -15.24
N CYS A 522 -2.34 -13.76 -14.01
CA CYS A 522 -1.72 -12.49 -13.64
C CYS A 522 -2.25 -11.29 -14.45
N ARG A 523 -3.59 -11.20 -14.60
CA ARG A 523 -4.29 -10.15 -15.36
C ARG A 523 -5.51 -9.64 -14.60
N ALA A 524 -5.81 -8.37 -14.83
CA ALA A 524 -7.08 -7.76 -14.46
C ALA A 524 -7.85 -7.38 -15.72
N ALA A 525 -9.13 -7.74 -15.79
CA ALA A 525 -9.96 -7.50 -16.96
C ALA A 525 -11.39 -7.11 -16.58
N TYR A 526 -11.94 -6.15 -17.33
CA TYR A 526 -13.38 -5.94 -17.37
C TYR A 526 -14.05 -7.15 -18.00
N ILE A 527 -15.12 -7.65 -17.38
CA ILE A 527 -15.82 -8.85 -17.82
C ILE A 527 -17.18 -8.51 -18.41
N ALA A 528 -17.99 -7.76 -17.67
CA ALA A 528 -19.36 -7.47 -18.05
C ALA A 528 -19.90 -6.24 -17.33
N SER A 529 -20.97 -5.66 -17.88
CA SER A 529 -21.86 -4.75 -17.16
C SER A 529 -23.23 -5.39 -17.00
N ALA A 530 -23.90 -5.00 -15.91
CA ALA A 530 -25.29 -5.31 -15.66
C ALA A 530 -26.05 -4.01 -15.35
N GLU A 531 -27.33 -3.98 -15.68
CA GLU A 531 -28.21 -2.86 -15.38
C GLU A 531 -29.38 -3.36 -14.55
N PHE A 532 -29.66 -2.68 -13.45
CA PHE A 532 -30.79 -2.95 -12.59
C PHE A 532 -31.60 -1.68 -12.34
N PRO A 533 -32.93 -1.77 -12.29
CA PRO A 533 -33.73 -0.61 -11.93
C PRO A 533 -33.52 -0.25 -10.46
N ALA A 534 -33.33 1.00 -10.18
CA ALA A 534 -33.35 1.55 -8.82
C ALA A 534 -34.80 1.72 -8.39
N GLU A 535 -35.40 0.69 -7.79
CA GLU A 535 -36.81 0.71 -7.37
C GLU A 535 -36.90 0.59 -5.84
N THR A 536 -37.79 1.34 -5.25
CA THR A 536 -38.21 1.20 -3.86
C THR A 536 -39.66 1.63 -3.68
N ALA A 537 -40.38 0.91 -2.83
CA ALA A 537 -41.72 1.29 -2.38
C ALA A 537 -41.67 2.17 -1.11
N GLN A 538 -40.51 2.31 -0.49
CA GLN A 538 -40.27 3.09 0.71
C GLN A 538 -39.66 4.45 0.36
N ASP A 539 -39.75 5.40 1.28
CA ASP A 539 -39.08 6.71 1.09
C ASP A 539 -37.57 6.58 0.89
N ARG A 540 -36.99 5.53 1.52
CA ARG A 540 -35.58 5.13 1.43
C ARG A 540 -35.45 3.63 1.60
N GLU A 541 -34.59 2.97 0.80
CA GLU A 541 -34.28 1.55 0.93
C GLU A 541 -32.81 1.28 0.62
N THR A 542 -32.17 0.37 1.35
CA THR A 542 -30.83 -0.11 1.05
C THR A 542 -30.93 -1.40 0.22
N LEU A 543 -30.38 -1.37 -0.97
CA LEU A 543 -30.21 -2.54 -1.82
C LEU A 543 -28.82 -3.14 -1.62
N THR A 544 -28.72 -4.46 -1.64
CA THR A 544 -27.45 -5.20 -1.64
C THR A 544 -27.24 -5.84 -3.01
N LEU A 545 -26.24 -5.36 -3.72
CA LEU A 545 -25.75 -6.00 -4.93
C LEU A 545 -24.69 -7.00 -4.55
N ARG A 546 -24.85 -8.24 -5.00
CA ARG A 546 -23.88 -9.31 -4.84
C ARG A 546 -23.41 -9.82 -6.20
N ALA A 547 -22.12 -10.06 -6.34
CA ALA A 547 -21.56 -10.80 -7.48
C ALA A 547 -20.86 -12.06 -6.98
N VAL A 548 -21.14 -13.17 -7.63
CA VAL A 548 -20.64 -14.50 -7.25
C VAL A 548 -19.92 -15.11 -8.43
N LEU A 549 -18.66 -15.49 -8.24
CA LEU A 549 -17.87 -16.21 -9.24
C LEU A 549 -17.96 -17.72 -8.98
N LEU A 550 -18.48 -18.44 -9.95
CA LEU A 550 -18.67 -19.87 -9.89
C LEU A 550 -17.69 -20.59 -10.82
N ASP A 551 -17.10 -21.66 -10.35
CA ASP A 551 -16.29 -22.54 -11.18
C ASP A 551 -17.16 -23.41 -12.12
N ARG A 552 -16.51 -24.32 -12.85
CA ARG A 552 -17.20 -25.22 -13.80
C ARG A 552 -18.14 -26.22 -13.11
N ASN A 553 -17.94 -26.48 -11.82
CA ASN A 553 -18.78 -27.38 -11.03
C ASN A 553 -19.97 -26.64 -10.39
N GLY A 554 -19.95 -25.32 -10.43
CA GLY A 554 -20.92 -24.45 -9.76
C GLY A 554 -20.54 -24.10 -8.33
N ASP A 555 -19.31 -24.40 -7.90
CA ASP A 555 -18.80 -24.04 -6.58
C ASP A 555 -18.37 -22.56 -6.55
N VAL A 556 -18.66 -21.89 -5.43
CA VAL A 556 -18.27 -20.48 -5.23
C VAL A 556 -16.76 -20.39 -5.05
N VAL A 557 -16.11 -19.64 -5.93
CA VAL A 557 -14.68 -19.37 -5.88
C VAL A 557 -14.38 -18.05 -5.17
N ASN A 558 -15.20 -17.03 -5.45
CA ASN A 558 -15.11 -15.71 -4.83
C ASN A 558 -16.47 -15.02 -4.91
N ASP A 559 -16.77 -14.15 -3.97
CA ASP A 559 -17.95 -13.30 -4.02
C ASP A 559 -17.65 -11.93 -3.42
N THR A 560 -18.46 -10.97 -3.78
CA THR A 560 -18.36 -9.59 -3.30
C THR A 560 -19.73 -8.96 -3.18
N GLU A 561 -19.87 -8.02 -2.24
CA GLU A 561 -21.11 -7.27 -2.02
C GLU A 561 -20.86 -5.78 -2.03
N GLN A 562 -21.83 -5.03 -2.58
CA GLN A 562 -21.88 -3.59 -2.51
C GLN A 562 -23.28 -3.13 -2.09
N LYS A 563 -23.33 -2.24 -1.10
CA LYS A 563 -24.60 -1.63 -0.67
C LYS A 563 -24.84 -0.33 -1.40
N LEU A 564 -26.07 -0.14 -1.85
CA LEU A 564 -26.55 1.04 -2.55
C LEU A 564 -27.79 1.55 -1.85
N THR A 565 -28.03 2.85 -1.87
CA THR A 565 -29.24 3.44 -1.28
C THR A 565 -30.13 4.01 -2.37
N VAL A 566 -31.39 3.64 -2.38
CA VAL A 566 -32.40 4.20 -3.30
C VAL A 566 -33.35 5.09 -2.50
N PHE A 567 -33.61 6.27 -3.00
CA PHE A 567 -34.50 7.24 -2.41
C PHE A 567 -35.67 7.51 -3.35
N GLN A 568 -36.88 7.62 -2.81
CA GLN A 568 -37.98 8.21 -3.57
C GLN A 568 -37.65 9.66 -3.97
N ASP A 569 -38.06 10.07 -5.15
CA ASP A 569 -37.84 11.45 -5.59
C ASP A 569 -38.65 12.43 -4.72
N VAL A 570 -38.12 13.63 -4.58
CA VAL A 570 -38.75 14.70 -3.83
C VAL A 570 -38.83 15.98 -4.67
N THR A 571 -39.90 16.74 -4.49
CA THR A 571 -40.03 18.05 -5.11
C THR A 571 -39.36 19.11 -4.23
N VAL A 572 -38.49 19.89 -4.82
CA VAL A 572 -37.88 21.08 -4.18
C VAL A 572 -38.75 22.29 -4.57
N VAL A 573 -39.38 22.92 -3.60
CA VAL A 573 -40.13 24.14 -3.79
C VAL A 573 -39.36 25.28 -3.13
N PRO A 574 -38.78 26.21 -3.92
CA PRO A 574 -38.11 27.38 -3.38
C PRO A 574 -39.03 28.20 -2.47
N ASN A 575 -38.48 28.83 -1.46
CA ASN A 575 -39.18 29.66 -0.49
C ASN A 575 -38.51 31.03 -0.41
N ASP A 576 -39.21 32.10 -0.70
CA ASP A 576 -38.69 33.47 -0.75
C ASP A 576 -38.20 33.98 0.63
N ASN A 577 -38.60 33.30 1.72
CA ASN A 577 -38.13 33.58 3.05
C ASN A 577 -36.81 32.86 3.40
N VAL A 578 -36.23 32.08 2.46
CA VAL A 578 -34.96 31.37 2.65
C VAL A 578 -33.94 31.77 1.60
N VAL A 579 -32.83 32.30 2.05
CA VAL A 579 -31.69 32.68 1.19
C VAL A 579 -30.56 31.68 1.42
N ILE A 580 -30.24 30.87 0.42
CA ILE A 580 -29.15 29.87 0.49
C ILE A 580 -27.95 30.44 -0.26
N LEU A 581 -26.80 30.47 0.42
CA LEU A 581 -25.53 31.03 -0.05
C LEU A 581 -24.42 29.98 -0.02
N LYS A 582 -23.67 29.85 -1.11
CA LYS A 582 -22.33 29.26 -1.14
C LYS A 582 -21.34 30.41 -1.32
N LEU A 583 -20.38 30.53 -0.42
CA LEU A 583 -19.47 31.67 -0.35
C LEU A 583 -18.06 31.27 -0.78
N GLU A 584 -17.41 32.14 -1.54
CA GLU A 584 -15.99 31.98 -1.90
C GLU A 584 -15.08 32.25 -0.70
N PRO A 585 -13.83 31.74 -0.71
CA PRO A 585 -12.85 32.03 0.35
C PRO A 585 -12.67 33.54 0.56
N GLY A 586 -12.68 33.95 1.83
CA GLY A 586 -12.53 35.35 2.23
C GLY A 586 -13.42 35.78 3.37
N LEU A 587 -13.50 37.09 3.58
CA LEU A 587 -14.31 37.71 4.60
C LEU A 587 -15.61 38.24 3.97
N HIS A 588 -16.75 37.88 4.55
CA HIS A 588 -18.09 38.27 4.09
C HIS A 588 -18.90 38.82 5.24
N THR A 589 -19.97 39.59 4.89
CA THR A 589 -21.02 40.00 5.84
C THR A 589 -22.33 39.37 5.40
N VAL A 590 -22.92 38.52 6.23
CA VAL A 590 -24.20 37.85 5.97
C VAL A 590 -25.10 38.01 7.17
N ALA A 591 -26.33 38.47 6.95
CA ALA A 591 -27.32 38.69 8.00
C ALA A 591 -26.77 39.47 9.22
N GLY A 592 -25.97 40.50 8.94
CA GLY A 592 -25.37 41.37 9.96
C GLY A 592 -24.13 40.78 10.69
N GLU A 593 -23.73 39.57 10.36
CA GLU A 593 -22.56 38.93 11.00
C GLU A 593 -21.36 38.82 10.07
N THR A 594 -20.17 38.77 10.64
CA THR A 594 -18.95 38.50 9.91
C THR A 594 -18.78 36.98 9.71
N VAL A 595 -18.56 36.59 8.47
CA VAL A 595 -18.36 35.20 8.07
C VAL A 595 -16.96 35.08 7.44
N THR A 596 -16.14 34.20 7.98
CA THR A 596 -14.81 33.92 7.41
C THR A 596 -14.82 32.55 6.76
N VAL A 597 -14.61 32.53 5.45
CA VAL A 597 -14.54 31.29 4.64
C VAL A 597 -13.08 30.97 4.33
N LYS A 598 -12.69 29.73 4.60
CA LYS A 598 -11.34 29.21 4.34
C LYS A 598 -11.38 28.00 3.42
N PRO A 599 -10.41 27.87 2.49
CA PRO A 599 -10.25 26.64 1.74
C PRO A 599 -9.99 25.46 2.69
N CYS A 600 -10.40 24.30 2.26
CA CYS A 600 -10.01 23.05 2.87
C CYS A 600 -8.50 22.84 2.69
N GLY A 601 -7.81 22.49 3.77
CA GLY A 601 -6.40 22.13 3.73
C GLY A 601 -6.15 20.73 3.20
N MET A 602 -4.93 20.24 3.39
CA MET A 602 -4.53 18.88 2.98
C MET A 602 -5.27 17.78 3.74
N LEU A 603 -5.75 18.03 4.96
CA LEU A 603 -6.39 17.01 5.77
C LEU A 603 -7.88 16.86 5.42
N PRO A 604 -8.53 15.70 5.74
CA PRO A 604 -9.80 15.30 5.15
C PRO A 604 -10.96 16.21 5.58
N LEU A 605 -11.40 17.03 4.68
CA LEU A 605 -12.45 18.03 4.89
C LEU A 605 -13.75 17.70 4.14
N HIS A 606 -13.79 16.54 3.51
CA HIS A 606 -15.03 16.02 2.92
C HIS A 606 -15.95 15.35 3.94
N PHE A 607 -15.54 15.30 5.21
CA PHE A 607 -16.36 14.78 6.29
C PHE A 607 -17.19 15.88 6.94
N VAL A 608 -18.46 15.57 7.22
CA VAL A 608 -19.36 16.43 7.97
C VAL A 608 -20.08 15.65 9.06
N SER A 609 -20.39 16.30 10.16
CA SER A 609 -21.20 15.75 11.25
C SER A 609 -22.60 16.36 11.22
N ARG A 610 -23.62 15.51 11.31
CA ARG A 610 -25.02 15.87 11.46
C ARG A 610 -25.43 16.06 12.93
N LYS A 611 -24.57 15.77 13.90
CA LYS A 611 -24.86 15.82 15.34
C LYS A 611 -24.97 17.26 15.86
N THR A 612 -25.87 18.01 15.26
CA THR A 612 -26.19 19.39 15.61
C THR A 612 -27.54 19.53 16.28
N GLY A 613 -28.40 18.50 16.21
CA GLY A 613 -29.80 18.57 16.61
C GLY A 613 -30.68 19.43 15.70
N HIS A 614 -30.18 19.78 14.51
CA HIS A 614 -30.91 20.63 13.59
C HIS A 614 -31.90 19.83 12.72
N PRO A 615 -33.17 20.21 12.64
CA PRO A 615 -34.22 19.43 11.96
C PRO A 615 -34.00 19.22 10.46
N ALA A 616 -33.19 20.04 9.81
CA ALA A 616 -32.87 19.87 8.39
C ALA A 616 -32.08 18.59 8.09
N VAL A 617 -31.47 17.96 9.10
CA VAL A 617 -30.64 16.76 8.94
C VAL A 617 -31.20 15.51 9.62
N ASP A 618 -32.36 15.56 10.25
CA ASP A 618 -32.94 14.47 11.05
C ASP A 618 -33.25 13.20 10.23
N GLU A 619 -33.65 13.34 8.95
CA GLU A 619 -33.97 12.21 8.09
C GLU A 619 -32.77 11.44 7.55
N PHE A 620 -31.55 12.02 7.66
CA PHE A 620 -30.36 11.46 7.05
C PHE A 620 -29.59 10.54 8.00
N LYS A 621 -28.85 9.61 7.39
CA LYS A 621 -27.85 8.77 8.08
C LYS A 621 -26.47 9.31 7.79
N GLU A 622 -25.46 8.88 8.59
CA GLU A 622 -24.08 9.33 8.47
C GLU A 622 -23.52 9.09 7.05
N GLN A 623 -23.76 7.91 6.49
CA GLN A 623 -23.26 7.54 5.16
C GLN A 623 -23.84 8.40 4.03
N ASP A 624 -24.94 9.11 4.23
CA ASP A 624 -25.56 9.98 3.22
C ASP A 624 -24.69 11.21 2.94
N PHE A 625 -23.82 11.59 3.89
CA PHE A 625 -22.90 12.71 3.77
C PHE A 625 -21.44 12.25 3.62
N SER A 626 -21.18 11.17 2.88
CA SER A 626 -19.81 10.69 2.63
C SER A 626 -19.28 11.19 1.29
N TYR A 627 -19.88 10.79 0.20
CA TYR A 627 -19.50 11.17 -1.18
C TYR A 627 -20.76 11.34 -2.01
N TRP A 628 -20.84 12.44 -2.76
CA TRP A 628 -21.94 12.70 -3.65
C TRP A 628 -21.53 12.55 -5.11
N TYR A 629 -22.45 12.09 -5.94
CA TYR A 629 -22.23 11.97 -7.37
C TYR A 629 -22.25 13.34 -8.06
N ASP A 630 -21.27 13.55 -8.93
CA ASP A 630 -21.17 14.69 -9.82
C ASP A 630 -21.39 14.22 -11.25
N ALA A 631 -22.53 14.58 -11.84
CA ALA A 631 -22.89 14.17 -13.20
C ALA A 631 -21.97 14.77 -14.27
N LYS A 632 -21.34 15.92 -14.02
CA LYS A 632 -20.40 16.54 -14.95
C LYS A 632 -19.07 15.79 -15.03
N GLU A 633 -18.57 15.36 -13.87
CA GLU A 633 -17.32 14.60 -13.77
C GLU A 633 -17.57 13.09 -13.91
N ASP A 634 -18.82 12.64 -13.94
CA ASP A 634 -19.26 11.24 -13.96
C ASP A 634 -18.59 10.38 -12.88
N CYS A 635 -18.47 10.93 -11.68
CA CYS A 635 -17.85 10.25 -10.55
C CYS A 635 -18.36 10.79 -9.21
N ILE A 636 -18.03 10.07 -8.13
CA ILE A 636 -18.24 10.57 -6.78
C ILE A 636 -17.22 11.64 -6.43
N THR A 637 -17.61 12.63 -5.63
CA THR A 637 -16.74 13.74 -5.22
C THR A 637 -16.79 13.94 -3.72
N PRO A 638 -15.71 14.51 -3.12
CA PRO A 638 -15.74 15.02 -1.77
C PRO A 638 -16.85 16.07 -1.60
N LEU A 639 -17.36 16.22 -0.37
CA LEU A 639 -18.48 17.11 -0.09
C LEU A 639 -18.09 18.58 -0.01
N LEU A 640 -16.86 18.89 0.41
CA LEU A 640 -16.41 20.22 0.77
C LEU A 640 -15.10 20.61 0.08
N ASP A 641 -15.08 21.83 -0.44
CA ASP A 641 -13.87 22.54 -0.86
C ASP A 641 -13.49 23.65 0.12
N THR A 642 -14.47 24.14 0.87
CA THR A 642 -14.33 25.24 1.83
C THR A 642 -15.15 24.98 3.09
N THR A 643 -14.74 25.60 4.17
CA THR A 643 -15.46 25.65 5.44
C THR A 643 -15.53 27.09 5.93
N PHE A 644 -16.36 27.38 6.93
CA PHE A 644 -16.47 28.74 7.45
C PHE A 644 -16.63 28.79 8.96
N THR A 645 -16.35 29.96 9.51
CA THR A 645 -16.68 30.34 10.89
C THR A 645 -17.58 31.57 10.86
N ALA A 646 -18.61 31.58 11.71
CA ALA A 646 -19.51 32.71 11.89
C ALA A 646 -20.11 32.66 13.28
N GLU A 647 -20.15 33.79 13.99
CA GLU A 647 -20.91 33.91 15.22
C GLU A 647 -22.39 34.14 14.94
N GLY A 648 -23.26 33.80 15.86
CA GLY A 648 -24.70 34.05 15.76
C GLY A 648 -25.46 33.21 14.72
N PHE A 649 -24.82 32.20 14.13
CA PHE A 649 -25.46 31.21 13.27
C PHE A 649 -25.70 29.89 14.01
N THR A 650 -26.83 29.27 13.78
CA THR A 650 -27.15 27.93 14.28
C THR A 650 -26.56 26.87 13.36
N PRO A 651 -25.69 25.97 13.86
CA PRO A 651 -25.08 24.93 13.03
C PRO A 651 -26.13 23.95 12.47
N ILE A 652 -26.02 23.63 11.19
CA ILE A 652 -26.76 22.55 10.50
C ILE A 652 -25.84 21.35 10.29
N LEU A 653 -24.63 21.58 9.79
CA LEU A 653 -23.58 20.60 9.61
C LEU A 653 -22.25 21.17 10.11
N LEU A 654 -21.55 20.37 10.89
CA LEU A 654 -20.20 20.68 11.38
C LEU A 654 -19.14 20.02 10.50
N SER A 655 -17.97 20.59 10.49
CA SER A 655 -16.74 20.02 9.93
C SER A 655 -15.55 20.43 10.78
N ASN A 656 -14.34 20.30 10.27
CA ASN A 656 -13.12 20.60 10.96
C ASN A 656 -12.10 21.30 10.05
N ASN A 657 -11.36 22.27 10.57
CA ASN A 657 -10.30 22.94 9.79
C ASN A 657 -9.24 23.53 10.73
N MET A 658 -8.11 23.91 10.18
CA MET A 658 -7.04 24.59 10.91
C MET A 658 -7.31 26.09 11.05
N ASP A 659 -7.01 26.64 12.24
CA ASP A 659 -6.89 28.07 12.45
C ASP A 659 -5.56 28.62 11.85
N GLU A 660 -5.31 29.92 12.04
CA GLU A 660 -4.09 30.57 11.53
C GLU A 660 -2.83 30.12 12.30
N GLN A 661 -2.98 29.62 13.49
CA GLN A 661 -1.93 29.07 14.34
C GLN A 661 -1.63 27.59 14.06
N GLY A 662 -2.40 26.96 13.16
CA GLY A 662 -2.29 25.54 12.82
C GLY A 662 -2.97 24.59 13.81
N ASN A 663 -3.85 25.10 14.67
CA ASN A 663 -4.66 24.27 15.56
C ASN A 663 -5.93 23.78 14.85
N TRP A 664 -6.26 22.53 15.02
CA TRP A 664 -7.49 21.94 14.53
C TRP A 664 -8.64 22.22 15.47
N GLY A 665 -9.78 22.58 14.90
CA GLY A 665 -10.99 22.85 15.65
C GLY A 665 -12.26 22.74 14.80
N PRO A 666 -13.42 22.75 15.47
CA PRO A 666 -14.71 22.69 14.80
C PRO A 666 -14.96 23.95 13.98
N VAL A 667 -15.49 23.74 12.77
CA VAL A 667 -15.94 24.79 11.86
C VAL A 667 -17.29 24.41 11.28
N LEU A 668 -17.91 25.31 10.52
CA LEU A 668 -19.21 25.11 9.91
C LEU A 668 -19.07 24.67 8.46
N ALA A 669 -19.86 23.68 8.06
CA ALA A 669 -20.08 23.28 6.68
C ALA A 669 -21.43 23.84 6.16
N ALA A 670 -22.44 23.87 7.04
CA ALA A 670 -23.71 24.54 6.83
C ALA A 670 -24.26 25.11 8.14
N ALA A 671 -24.82 26.32 8.10
CA ALA A 671 -25.46 26.95 9.26
C ALA A 671 -26.54 27.95 8.82
N GLU A 672 -27.49 28.25 9.71
CA GLU A 672 -28.55 29.20 9.44
C GLU A 672 -28.61 30.33 10.47
N LYS A 673 -29.20 31.47 10.05
CA LYS A 673 -29.55 32.56 10.91
C LYS A 673 -30.88 33.19 10.44
N LEU A 674 -31.82 33.38 11.35
CA LEU A 674 -33.01 34.20 11.10
C LEU A 674 -32.65 35.68 11.28
N TYR A 675 -32.82 36.45 10.21
CA TYR A 675 -32.52 37.88 10.23
C TYR A 675 -33.56 38.64 9.36
N GLU A 676 -34.14 39.66 9.95
CA GLU A 676 -35.21 40.51 9.27
C GLU A 676 -36.34 39.68 8.62
N GLY A 677 -36.76 38.61 9.29
CA GLY A 677 -37.85 37.74 8.85
C GLY A 677 -37.49 36.74 7.74
N LYS A 678 -36.20 36.63 7.39
CA LYS A 678 -35.70 35.65 6.43
C LYS A 678 -34.66 34.73 7.08
N HIS A 679 -34.65 33.44 6.66
CA HIS A 679 -33.60 32.49 6.99
C HIS A 679 -32.44 32.63 6.02
N TYR A 680 -31.28 33.04 6.50
CA TYR A 680 -30.02 33.05 5.76
C TYR A 680 -29.29 31.75 6.06
N VAL A 681 -29.14 30.92 5.05
CA VAL A 681 -28.43 29.64 5.14
C VAL A 681 -27.13 29.76 4.37
N ILE A 682 -25.98 29.60 5.06
CA ILE A 682 -24.71 29.42 4.41
C ILE A 682 -24.46 27.92 4.32
N CYS A 683 -24.25 27.40 3.09
CA CYS A 683 -24.00 25.99 2.84
C CYS A 683 -22.85 25.84 1.84
N GLN A 684 -21.75 25.26 2.26
CA GLN A 684 -20.56 25.06 1.44
C GLN A 684 -20.61 23.76 0.64
N LEU A 685 -21.60 22.88 0.89
CA LEU A 685 -21.84 21.69 0.08
C LEU A 685 -22.42 22.08 -1.28
N ASP A 686 -22.11 21.27 -2.29
CA ASP A 686 -22.71 21.45 -3.62
C ASP A 686 -24.10 20.78 -3.67
N LEU A 687 -25.15 21.61 -3.61
CA LEU A 687 -26.54 21.16 -3.54
C LEU A 687 -27.09 20.77 -4.92
N ARG A 688 -26.39 19.93 -5.67
CA ARG A 688 -26.80 19.44 -6.99
C ARG A 688 -28.04 18.54 -6.88
N GLN A 689 -29.05 18.84 -7.70
CA GLN A 689 -30.34 18.14 -7.62
C GLN A 689 -30.29 16.72 -8.23
N GLU A 690 -29.32 16.40 -9.04
CA GLU A 690 -29.08 15.04 -9.54
C GLU A 690 -28.62 14.06 -8.45
N ASN A 691 -28.13 14.56 -7.31
CA ASN A 691 -27.86 13.71 -6.16
C ASN A 691 -29.09 13.68 -5.23
N PRO A 692 -29.68 12.50 -4.94
CA PRO A 692 -30.92 12.41 -4.16
C PRO A 692 -30.77 12.95 -2.73
N VAL A 693 -29.59 12.82 -2.11
CA VAL A 693 -29.33 13.36 -0.77
C VAL A 693 -29.24 14.89 -0.82
N ALA A 694 -28.49 15.45 -1.77
CA ALA A 694 -28.39 16.90 -1.96
C ALA A 694 -29.74 17.53 -2.22
N LYS A 695 -30.58 16.90 -3.09
CA LYS A 695 -31.92 17.35 -3.42
C LYS A 695 -32.84 17.36 -2.19
N ARG A 696 -32.81 16.31 -1.38
CA ARG A 696 -33.56 16.23 -0.11
C ARG A 696 -33.09 17.25 0.90
N PHE A 697 -31.79 17.41 1.05
CA PHE A 697 -31.21 18.40 1.93
C PHE A 697 -31.61 19.82 1.51
N LEU A 698 -31.56 20.16 0.22
CA LEU A 698 -32.04 21.44 -0.33
C LEU A 698 -33.50 21.66 -0.04
N ARG A 699 -34.37 20.64 -0.22
CA ARG A 699 -35.79 20.71 0.17
C ARG A 699 -35.96 21.06 1.65
N ASN A 700 -35.16 20.43 2.53
CA ASN A 700 -35.24 20.65 3.98
C ASN A 700 -34.81 22.07 4.35
N LEU A 701 -33.80 22.62 3.68
CA LEU A 701 -33.36 23.99 3.89
C LEU A 701 -34.48 24.98 3.52
N TYR A 702 -35.17 24.79 2.39
CA TYR A 702 -36.32 25.67 2.03
C TYR A 702 -37.50 25.55 2.99
N ARG A 703 -37.69 24.42 3.66
CA ARG A 703 -38.72 24.22 4.69
C ARG A 703 -38.51 25.06 5.94
N LEU A 704 -37.33 25.60 6.19
CA LEU A 704 -37.07 26.49 7.32
C LEU A 704 -37.95 27.74 7.27
N GLY A 705 -38.19 28.27 6.08
CA GLY A 705 -39.05 29.45 5.90
C GLY A 705 -40.56 29.17 6.03
N THR A 706 -40.97 27.93 6.30
CA THR A 706 -42.39 27.58 6.51
C THR A 706 -42.78 27.44 7.98
N LYS A 707 -41.82 27.57 8.88
CA LYS A 707 -41.99 27.63 10.33
C LYS A 707 -41.91 29.08 10.78
#